data_6855ea6c7eb964c22ade6562d2982446
#
_entry.id   6855ea6c7eb964c22ade6562d2982446
#
_cell.length_a   1.000
_cell.length_b   1.000
_cell.length_c   1.000
_cell.angle_alpha   90.00
_cell.angle_beta   90.00
_cell.angle_gamma   90.00
#
_symmetry.space_group_name_H-M   'P 1'
#
loop_
_entity.id
_entity.type
_entity.pdbx_description
1 polymer ?
#
loop_
_entity_poly.entity_id
_entity_poly.type
_entity_poly.pdbx_seq_one_letter_code
_entity_poly.pdbx_strand_id
1 'polypeptide(L)'
;MRAAQLFTLTTLALATSPYLQAEEDTTETGREQTLQTITVIGTKETASSAVKGYVAKRSSAGTKTDTALLEIPQSISVITADQIKDQNAQSISEALRYSAGVTAEPYGVDNRGDYYALRGGSSGSVVLDGLRLPLIGSWGSVHDEPYAFERVEVIRGPSAVTYGQNPPGGLVNLVSKQPQKTAQHEIAIQGGNNDHRQVAVDFTGPLDQDGTLLYRFVGLTNNSGRQVEYAKVRRDYIAPSLTWLPDSKTKLTIYGQYQKDESGNTNAFLPWAGTRLDAPGGYPKISSRLFIGEPDWDSYGGQRTRIGYSFERKLSDDWTLRQNLRHDNANGHYTTMYADCCGWMGPRPSDRTVNRVWYAGQPTSDVTSADLQLEGKLNFARFEHTLFFGVDSAQERSTNPSVSGLDPTPFDLYAPVYGRFAEPVADFGVISPTRTTQVGISVQDQIKFDHRWVFVAGLRHDHAKVTVDDSASVGVDESAWSRRFGLVYLADHGLAPYLSYSQSFEALAGTDFYGQTFKPKRGEQYEAGVKWSPIGKPYMLSIATFQLKEKNRLSTDPNNPQNQLQLGEVTVKGFELEGNARYQNLEVLGSYTYTNARDTTGPVKGTQLESIPKHSASLWAKYSFALADISGFSVGSGVRYLGRNWGEGAVIDVPATTLVDALASYTQDKWSFSLNAKNLFDKEYVATCLGRGDCWLGTRRSLVGSVSYRW
;
A
#
# COMPACT_ATOMS: atom_id res chain seq x y z
N MET A 1 23.43 -2.92 -41.67
CA MET A 1 22.26 -3.37 -42.42
C MET A 1 21.06 -3.25 -41.47
N ARG A 2 20.10 -2.40 -41.83
CA ARG A 2 18.90 -2.08 -41.05
C ARG A 2 17.87 -3.17 -41.25
N ALA A 3 17.26 -3.67 -40.17
CA ALA A 3 15.98 -4.36 -40.21
C ALA A 3 15.02 -3.66 -39.26
N ALA A 4 14.10 -2.90 -39.83
CA ALA A 4 12.93 -2.34 -39.16
C ALA A 4 11.86 -3.44 -39.10
N GLN A 5 11.34 -3.74 -37.92
CA GLN A 5 10.11 -4.52 -37.77
C GLN A 5 8.94 -3.58 -37.52
N LEU A 6 8.03 -3.57 -38.50
CA LEU A 6 6.72 -2.94 -38.46
C LEU A 6 5.84 -3.64 -37.40
N PHE A 7 5.27 -2.85 -36.50
CA PHE A 7 4.11 -3.23 -35.73
C PHE A 7 2.84 -2.96 -36.55
N THR A 8 2.16 -4.00 -36.97
CA THR A 8 0.84 -3.92 -37.60
C THR A 8 -0.21 -3.72 -36.51
N LEU A 9 -0.84 -2.56 -36.48
CA LEU A 9 -2.09 -2.31 -35.74
C LEU A 9 -3.23 -3.04 -36.47
N THR A 10 -3.84 -4.01 -35.81
CA THR A 10 -5.09 -4.61 -36.25
C THR A 10 -6.24 -3.73 -35.76
N THR A 11 -6.83 -2.98 -36.68
CA THR A 11 -8.06 -2.21 -36.48
C THR A 11 -9.24 -3.17 -36.36
N LEU A 12 -9.92 -3.17 -35.21
CA LEU A 12 -11.19 -3.86 -35.01
C LEU A 12 -12.30 -3.01 -35.63
N ALA A 13 -12.84 -3.47 -36.78
CA ALA A 13 -13.99 -2.84 -37.43
C ALA A 13 -15.26 -3.15 -36.64
N LEU A 14 -15.94 -2.09 -36.19
CA LEU A 14 -17.30 -2.16 -35.69
C LEU A 14 -18.25 -2.35 -36.85
N ALA A 15 -18.85 -3.54 -36.93
CA ALA A 15 -19.94 -3.83 -37.86
C ALA A 15 -21.25 -3.20 -37.33
N THR A 16 -21.80 -2.28 -38.06
CA THR A 16 -23.15 -1.74 -37.86
C THR A 16 -24.15 -2.72 -38.47
N SER A 17 -25.08 -3.23 -37.68
CA SER A 17 -26.24 -3.98 -38.14
C SER A 17 -27.49 -3.09 -38.23
N PRO A 18 -28.36 -3.30 -39.26
CA PRO A 18 -29.46 -2.39 -39.51
C PRO A 18 -30.70 -2.68 -38.65
N TYR A 19 -31.46 -1.62 -38.43
CA TYR A 19 -32.80 -1.65 -37.85
C TYR A 19 -33.72 -2.63 -38.54
N LEU A 20 -34.37 -3.50 -37.76
CA LEU A 20 -35.59 -4.20 -38.16
C LEU A 20 -36.73 -3.58 -37.35
N GLN A 21 -37.66 -2.94 -38.10
CA GLN A 21 -38.99 -2.58 -37.62
C GLN A 21 -39.78 -3.87 -37.43
N ALA A 22 -40.40 -4.04 -36.28
CA ALA A 22 -41.43 -5.06 -36.10
C ALA A 22 -42.78 -4.34 -35.94
N GLU A 23 -43.72 -4.77 -36.75
CA GLU A 23 -45.14 -4.37 -36.75
C GLU A 23 -45.81 -4.72 -35.42
N GLU A 24 -46.69 -3.83 -34.99
CA GLU A 24 -47.69 -4.09 -33.96
C GLU A 24 -48.71 -5.13 -34.45
N ASP A 25 -48.87 -6.21 -33.69
CA ASP A 25 -50.05 -7.00 -33.75
C ASP A 25 -50.72 -7.07 -32.38
N THR A 26 -51.97 -6.65 -32.38
CA THR A 26 -52.85 -6.51 -31.22
C THR A 26 -53.57 -7.82 -30.92
N THR A 27 -53.80 -8.01 -29.63
CA THR A 27 -54.76 -8.87 -28.90
C THR A 27 -54.18 -10.14 -28.28
N GLU A 28 -54.10 -10.10 -26.93
CA GLU A 28 -54.91 -11.00 -26.10
C GLU A 28 -54.79 -10.68 -24.57
N THR A 29 -55.92 -10.78 -23.94
CA THR A 29 -56.30 -10.54 -22.56
C THR A 29 -55.55 -11.35 -21.51
N GLY A 30 -55.21 -10.65 -20.41
CA GLY A 30 -55.44 -11.15 -19.08
C GLY A 30 -54.34 -11.91 -18.36
N ARG A 31 -53.66 -11.16 -17.54
CA ARG A 31 -53.38 -11.44 -16.11
C ARG A 31 -52.36 -10.39 -15.63
N GLU A 32 -52.83 -9.36 -14.96
CA GLU A 32 -51.95 -8.54 -14.13
C GLU A 32 -51.27 -9.43 -13.07
N GLN A 33 -50.07 -9.87 -13.34
CA GLN A 33 -49.15 -10.27 -12.29
C GLN A 33 -48.61 -8.98 -11.68
N THR A 34 -49.14 -8.64 -10.51
CA THR A 34 -48.56 -7.60 -9.65
C THR A 34 -47.17 -8.01 -9.33
N LEU A 35 -46.20 -7.47 -10.08
CA LEU A 35 -44.80 -7.57 -9.72
C LEU A 35 -44.63 -6.91 -8.36
N GLN A 36 -44.32 -7.71 -7.34
CA GLN A 36 -43.91 -7.18 -6.06
C GLN A 36 -42.75 -6.21 -6.29
N THR A 37 -42.96 -4.98 -5.91
CA THR A 37 -41.92 -3.95 -5.90
C THR A 37 -40.82 -4.43 -4.97
N ILE A 38 -39.76 -5.00 -5.53
CA ILE A 38 -38.55 -5.30 -4.77
C ILE A 38 -37.94 -3.94 -4.45
N THR A 39 -38.23 -3.42 -3.28
CA THR A 39 -37.52 -2.26 -2.73
C THR A 39 -36.11 -2.71 -2.39
N VAL A 40 -35.19 -2.54 -3.31
CA VAL A 40 -33.76 -2.68 -3.02
C VAL A 40 -33.38 -1.50 -2.11
N ILE A 41 -33.43 -1.72 -0.81
CA ILE A 41 -32.82 -0.81 0.16
C ILE A 41 -31.30 -0.99 0.02
N GLY A 42 -30.73 -0.40 -1.00
CA GLY A 42 -29.27 -0.29 -1.15
C GLY A 42 -28.77 0.61 -0.02
N THR A 43 -27.96 0.07 0.88
CA THR A 43 -27.22 0.90 1.85
C THR A 43 -26.38 1.89 1.07
N LYS A 44 -26.54 3.19 1.34
CA LYS A 44 -25.77 4.25 0.69
C LYS A 44 -24.29 4.05 0.99
N GLU A 45 -23.46 3.98 -0.05
CA GLU A 45 -22.00 3.90 0.11
C GLU A 45 -21.49 5.06 0.96
N THR A 46 -20.61 4.76 1.91
CA THR A 46 -19.85 5.72 2.71
C THR A 46 -18.35 5.48 2.52
N ALA A 47 -17.54 6.41 2.96
CA ALA A 47 -16.07 6.30 2.88
C ALA A 47 -15.47 5.09 3.62
N SER A 48 -16.21 4.48 4.54
CA SER A 48 -15.75 3.30 5.32
C SER A 48 -16.62 2.06 5.12
N SER A 49 -17.66 2.12 4.26
CA SER A 49 -18.51 0.95 4.00
C SER A 49 -17.85 -0.05 3.04
N ALA A 50 -18.30 -1.30 3.10
CA ALA A 50 -18.00 -2.31 2.09
C ALA A 50 -18.42 -1.85 0.70
N VAL A 51 -17.61 -2.15 -0.29
CA VAL A 51 -17.89 -1.88 -1.71
C VAL A 51 -17.93 -3.21 -2.44
N LYS A 52 -19.05 -3.47 -3.13
CA LYS A 52 -19.19 -4.65 -3.97
C LYS A 52 -18.52 -4.42 -5.33
N GLY A 53 -17.60 -5.32 -5.69
CA GLY A 53 -16.77 -5.20 -6.91
C GLY A 53 -15.62 -4.20 -6.71
N TYR A 54 -15.13 -3.62 -7.82
CA TYR A 54 -13.89 -2.84 -7.83
C TYR A 54 -14.08 -1.32 -7.86
N VAL A 55 -15.33 -0.81 -7.91
CA VAL A 55 -15.61 0.60 -8.14
C VAL A 55 -16.13 1.27 -6.87
N ALA A 56 -15.26 1.94 -6.14
CA ALA A 56 -15.64 2.84 -5.05
C ALA A 56 -15.98 4.23 -5.58
N LYS A 57 -16.90 4.91 -4.91
CA LYS A 57 -17.36 6.27 -5.27
C LYS A 57 -17.01 7.30 -4.21
N ARG A 58 -16.69 6.88 -2.99
CA ARG A 58 -16.47 7.74 -1.84
C ARG A 58 -15.19 7.37 -1.11
N SER A 59 -14.56 8.37 -0.50
CA SER A 59 -13.37 8.20 0.35
C SER A 59 -13.29 9.33 1.37
N SER A 60 -12.74 9.06 2.54
CA SER A 60 -12.35 10.09 3.51
C SER A 60 -10.85 10.42 3.45
N ALA A 61 -10.08 9.63 2.71
CA ALA A 61 -8.63 9.73 2.70
C ALA A 61 -8.11 11.11 2.22
N GLY A 62 -8.82 11.74 1.30
CA GLY A 62 -8.40 13.04 0.79
C GLY A 62 -8.82 14.24 1.63
N THR A 63 -9.84 14.13 2.49
CA THR A 63 -10.48 15.27 3.15
C THR A 63 -10.79 15.07 4.62
N LYS A 64 -10.57 13.87 5.17
CA LYS A 64 -11.04 13.45 6.52
C LYS A 64 -12.56 13.45 6.69
N THR A 65 -13.31 13.80 5.65
CA THR A 65 -14.76 13.79 5.61
C THR A 65 -15.26 12.78 4.58
N ASP A 66 -16.47 12.25 4.73
CA ASP A 66 -17.06 11.35 3.74
C ASP A 66 -17.39 12.10 2.45
N THR A 67 -16.49 12.05 1.47
CA THR A 67 -16.53 12.86 0.26
C THR A 67 -16.59 11.98 -1.00
N ALA A 68 -17.37 12.40 -2.00
CA ALA A 68 -17.37 11.74 -3.30
C ALA A 68 -15.99 11.88 -3.97
N LEU A 69 -15.46 10.80 -4.55
CA LEU A 69 -14.14 10.82 -5.21
C LEU A 69 -14.06 11.84 -6.34
N LEU A 70 -15.19 12.15 -7.01
CA LEU A 70 -15.27 13.21 -8.03
C LEU A 70 -15.00 14.61 -7.46
N GLU A 71 -15.31 14.83 -6.18
CA GLU A 71 -15.21 16.15 -5.52
C GLU A 71 -13.84 16.37 -4.86
N ILE A 72 -12.97 15.35 -4.84
CA ILE A 72 -11.64 15.43 -4.23
C ILE A 72 -10.63 15.86 -5.28
N PRO A 73 -9.99 17.03 -5.18
CA PRO A 73 -8.99 17.52 -6.14
C PRO A 73 -7.61 16.87 -5.90
N GLN A 74 -7.55 15.55 -5.93
CA GLN A 74 -6.33 14.75 -5.74
C GLN A 74 -6.52 13.36 -6.31
N SER A 75 -5.43 12.76 -6.80
CA SER A 75 -5.41 11.37 -7.24
C SER A 75 -5.51 10.42 -6.05
N ILE A 76 -6.57 9.61 -6.00
CA ILE A 76 -6.79 8.60 -4.96
C ILE A 76 -7.23 7.31 -5.64
N SER A 77 -6.58 6.20 -5.31
CA SER A 77 -7.03 4.84 -5.64
C SER A 77 -7.71 4.21 -4.45
N VAL A 78 -8.76 3.45 -4.69
CA VAL A 78 -9.42 2.63 -3.66
C VAL A 78 -9.41 1.18 -4.12
N ILE A 79 -8.65 0.35 -3.43
CA ILE A 79 -8.56 -1.09 -3.61
C ILE A 79 -9.56 -1.73 -2.66
N THR A 80 -10.59 -2.37 -3.18
CA THR A 80 -11.67 -2.95 -2.39
C THR A 80 -11.32 -4.33 -1.85
N ALA A 81 -12.04 -4.80 -0.82
CA ALA A 81 -11.91 -6.17 -0.30
C ALA A 81 -12.15 -7.23 -1.38
N ASP A 82 -13.09 -7.00 -2.30
CA ASP A 82 -13.32 -7.91 -3.42
C ASP A 82 -12.11 -7.98 -4.38
N GLN A 83 -11.47 -6.85 -4.66
CA GLN A 83 -10.23 -6.82 -5.44
C GLN A 83 -9.09 -7.57 -4.73
N ILE A 84 -8.89 -7.33 -3.44
CA ILE A 84 -7.89 -8.02 -2.60
C ILE A 84 -8.11 -9.54 -2.65
N LYS A 85 -9.37 -9.97 -2.51
CA LYS A 85 -9.77 -11.38 -2.57
C LYS A 85 -9.54 -12.01 -3.95
N ASP A 86 -9.99 -11.37 -5.02
CA ASP A 86 -9.89 -11.90 -6.39
C ASP A 86 -8.43 -11.99 -6.87
N GLN A 87 -7.59 -11.05 -6.45
CA GLN A 87 -6.15 -11.07 -6.72
C GLN A 87 -5.36 -11.91 -5.70
N ASN A 88 -6.03 -12.41 -4.66
CA ASN A 88 -5.43 -13.17 -3.55
C ASN A 88 -4.19 -12.49 -2.98
N ALA A 89 -4.28 -11.18 -2.71
CA ALA A 89 -3.16 -10.41 -2.17
C ALA A 89 -2.83 -10.88 -0.75
N GLN A 90 -1.57 -11.25 -0.49
CA GLN A 90 -1.06 -11.77 0.78
C GLN A 90 -0.29 -10.70 1.59
N SER A 91 -0.12 -9.50 1.02
CA SER A 91 0.49 -8.33 1.65
C SER A 91 -0.11 -7.05 1.09
N ILE A 92 0.09 -5.93 1.77
CA ILE A 92 -0.35 -4.62 1.26
C ILE A 92 0.38 -4.28 -0.03
N SER A 93 1.68 -4.54 -0.10
CA SER A 93 2.45 -4.34 -1.34
C SER A 93 1.85 -5.10 -2.53
N GLU A 94 1.38 -6.34 -2.32
CA GLU A 94 0.70 -7.10 -3.37
C GLU A 94 -0.64 -6.48 -3.78
N ALA A 95 -1.43 -5.98 -2.83
CA ALA A 95 -2.69 -5.32 -3.11
C ALA A 95 -2.52 -4.06 -3.98
N LEU A 96 -1.37 -3.40 -3.86
CA LEU A 96 -1.04 -2.16 -4.59
C LEU A 96 -0.57 -2.38 -6.03
N ARG A 97 -0.27 -3.62 -6.45
CA ARG A 97 0.39 -3.95 -7.74
C ARG A 97 -0.31 -3.41 -9.00
N TYR A 98 -1.61 -3.15 -8.93
CA TYR A 98 -2.43 -2.70 -10.07
C TYR A 98 -2.79 -1.21 -10.01
N SER A 99 -2.31 -0.46 -9.01
CA SER A 99 -2.60 0.96 -8.83
C SER A 99 -1.62 1.85 -9.59
N ALA A 100 -2.12 2.95 -10.15
CA ALA A 100 -1.28 3.95 -10.81
C ALA A 100 -0.37 4.67 -9.81
N GLY A 101 0.81 5.12 -10.27
CA GLY A 101 1.76 5.89 -9.46
C GLY A 101 2.45 5.09 -8.34
N VAL A 102 2.28 3.76 -8.34
CA VAL A 102 2.85 2.85 -7.35
C VAL A 102 3.91 1.95 -7.99
N THR A 103 5.08 1.89 -7.39
CA THR A 103 6.05 0.82 -7.61
C THR A 103 5.95 -0.13 -6.43
N ALA A 104 5.19 -1.20 -6.57
CA ALA A 104 5.03 -2.22 -5.55
C ALA A 104 6.22 -3.17 -5.56
N GLU A 105 6.64 -3.62 -4.37
CA GLU A 105 7.72 -4.58 -4.18
C GLU A 105 9.01 -4.21 -4.94
N PRO A 106 9.53 -2.99 -4.77
CA PRO A 106 10.72 -2.53 -5.49
C PRO A 106 11.94 -3.43 -5.24
N TYR A 107 11.95 -4.15 -4.14
CA TYR A 107 13.01 -5.07 -3.73
C TYR A 107 12.64 -6.55 -3.94
N GLY A 108 11.61 -6.86 -4.74
CA GLY A 108 11.17 -8.23 -4.98
C GLY A 108 10.61 -8.91 -3.75
N VAL A 109 11.01 -10.18 -3.52
CA VAL A 109 10.55 -10.95 -2.35
C VAL A 109 11.25 -10.44 -1.10
N ASP A 110 10.48 -9.84 -0.21
CA ASP A 110 10.99 -9.33 1.06
C ASP A 110 10.00 -9.63 2.20
N ASN A 111 10.40 -10.48 3.13
CA ASN A 111 9.58 -10.84 4.28
C ASN A 111 9.65 -9.84 5.44
N ARG A 112 10.47 -8.78 5.33
CA ARG A 112 10.68 -7.82 6.41
C ARG A 112 9.58 -6.77 6.51
N GLY A 113 8.80 -6.53 5.44
CA GLY A 113 7.72 -5.56 5.47
C GLY A 113 7.07 -5.28 4.11
N ASP A 114 6.07 -4.41 4.11
CA ASP A 114 5.37 -3.94 2.91
C ASP A 114 6.12 -2.77 2.28
N TYR A 115 6.98 -3.06 1.29
CA TYR A 115 7.74 -2.03 0.58
C TYR A 115 7.04 -1.60 -0.70
N TYR A 116 6.89 -0.31 -0.87
CA TYR A 116 6.37 0.31 -2.09
C TYR A 116 6.87 1.76 -2.20
N ALA A 117 6.91 2.28 -3.41
CA ALA A 117 7.21 3.68 -3.67
C ALA A 117 6.01 4.36 -4.34
N LEU A 118 5.73 5.59 -3.95
CA LEU A 118 4.68 6.42 -4.51
C LEU A 118 5.30 7.61 -5.25
N ARG A 119 4.96 7.80 -6.52
CA ARG A 119 5.45 8.92 -7.36
C ARG A 119 6.98 9.14 -7.27
N GLY A 120 7.75 8.07 -7.24
CA GLY A 120 9.22 8.17 -7.15
C GLY A 120 9.75 8.56 -5.76
N GLY A 121 8.90 8.70 -4.75
CA GLY A 121 9.29 8.88 -3.36
C GLY A 121 9.78 7.58 -2.73
N SER A 122 10.47 7.68 -1.58
CA SER A 122 10.73 6.54 -0.70
C SER A 122 9.43 5.93 -0.20
N SER A 123 9.51 4.74 0.42
CA SER A 123 8.36 4.02 1.00
C SER A 123 7.33 4.96 1.63
N GLY A 124 6.09 4.87 1.18
CA GLY A 124 5.02 5.71 1.69
C GLY A 124 4.75 5.44 3.17
N SER A 125 4.21 6.42 3.87
CA SER A 125 3.68 6.23 5.21
C SER A 125 2.41 5.38 5.15
N VAL A 126 2.21 4.52 6.14
CA VAL A 126 0.97 3.78 6.32
C VAL A 126 0.20 4.35 7.50
N VAL A 127 -1.07 4.60 7.30
CA VAL A 127 -2.02 4.96 8.36
C VAL A 127 -3.14 3.93 8.41
N LEU A 128 -3.67 3.67 9.59
CA LEU A 128 -4.81 2.78 9.81
C LEU A 128 -5.96 3.60 10.37
N ASP A 129 -7.10 3.57 9.67
CA ASP A 129 -8.29 4.35 10.03
C ASP A 129 -7.98 5.85 10.26
N GLY A 130 -7.02 6.36 9.47
CA GLY A 130 -6.59 7.75 9.56
C GLY A 130 -5.58 8.09 10.65
N LEU A 131 -5.19 7.16 11.51
CA LEU A 131 -4.16 7.32 12.55
C LEU A 131 -2.84 6.67 12.13
N ARG A 132 -1.73 7.31 12.50
CA ARG A 132 -0.37 6.84 12.18
C ARG A 132 -0.08 5.48 12.83
N LEU A 133 0.62 4.62 12.11
CA LEU A 133 1.13 3.34 12.60
C LEU A 133 2.56 3.45 13.15
N PRO A 134 2.93 2.59 14.11
CA PRO A 134 4.31 2.52 14.61
C PRO A 134 5.28 2.11 13.50
N LEU A 135 6.48 2.69 13.55
CA LEU A 135 7.62 2.29 12.73
C LEU A 135 8.55 1.45 13.60
N ILE A 136 8.59 0.13 13.38
CA ILE A 136 9.49 -0.74 14.12
C ILE A 136 10.86 -0.76 13.46
N GLY A 137 11.74 0.15 13.84
CA GLY A 137 13.12 0.22 13.36
C GLY A 137 13.24 0.46 11.84
N SER A 138 14.46 0.64 11.36
CA SER A 138 14.74 0.89 9.92
C SER A 138 14.57 -0.36 9.04
N TRP A 139 14.56 -1.56 9.62
CA TRP A 139 14.50 -2.84 8.93
C TRP A 139 13.24 -3.65 9.24
N GLY A 140 12.37 -3.16 10.11
CA GLY A 140 11.24 -3.89 10.67
C GLY A 140 9.93 -3.19 10.53
N SER A 141 9.40 -3.00 9.33
CA SER A 141 7.97 -2.80 9.22
C SER A 141 7.28 -4.16 9.28
N VAL A 142 6.35 -4.34 10.19
CA VAL A 142 5.51 -5.53 10.23
C VAL A 142 4.54 -5.47 9.06
N HIS A 143 4.34 -6.57 8.34
CA HIS A 143 3.29 -6.66 7.34
C HIS A 143 1.92 -6.46 7.98
N ASP A 144 1.08 -5.63 7.39
CA ASP A 144 -0.33 -5.56 7.75
C ASP A 144 -1.11 -6.64 6.98
N GLU A 145 -2.09 -7.28 7.64
CA GLU A 145 -2.87 -8.39 7.07
C GLU A 145 -3.99 -7.90 6.15
N PRO A 146 -3.92 -8.09 4.81
CA PRO A 146 -4.92 -7.54 3.88
C PRO A 146 -6.34 -8.05 4.11
N TYR A 147 -6.51 -9.27 4.61
CA TYR A 147 -7.81 -9.86 4.92
C TYR A 147 -8.58 -9.07 5.98
N ALA A 148 -7.88 -8.30 6.81
CA ALA A 148 -8.46 -7.49 7.87
C ALA A 148 -9.11 -6.18 7.40
N PHE A 149 -8.90 -5.79 6.14
CA PHE A 149 -9.32 -4.48 5.65
C PHE A 149 -10.53 -4.54 4.73
N GLU A 150 -11.40 -3.56 4.87
CA GLU A 150 -12.54 -3.30 3.99
C GLU A 150 -12.05 -2.71 2.66
N ARG A 151 -11.01 -1.87 2.74
CA ARG A 151 -10.35 -1.26 1.59
C ARG A 151 -8.94 -0.77 1.95
N VAL A 152 -8.12 -0.64 0.93
CA VAL A 152 -6.82 0.03 0.97
C VAL A 152 -6.89 1.24 0.06
N GLU A 153 -6.57 2.42 0.58
CA GLU A 153 -6.64 3.69 -0.15
C GLU A 153 -5.25 4.24 -0.37
N VAL A 154 -4.92 4.59 -1.60
CA VAL A 154 -3.63 5.19 -1.97
C VAL A 154 -3.83 6.67 -2.25
N ILE A 155 -3.28 7.51 -1.42
CA ILE A 155 -3.28 8.96 -1.59
C ILE A 155 -1.96 9.37 -2.21
N ARG A 156 -1.97 9.86 -3.45
CA ARG A 156 -0.78 10.23 -4.20
C ARG A 156 -0.42 11.69 -4.03
N GLY A 157 0.86 11.94 -3.75
CA GLY A 157 1.38 13.28 -3.51
C GLY A 157 1.21 13.77 -2.07
N PRO A 158 1.69 14.99 -1.77
CA PRO A 158 1.71 15.56 -0.43
C PRO A 158 0.33 15.62 0.23
N SER A 159 0.25 15.20 1.50
CA SER A 159 -1.00 15.07 2.25
C SER A 159 -0.90 15.56 3.70
N ALA A 160 0.06 16.49 3.99
CA ALA A 160 0.31 16.92 5.35
C ALA A 160 -0.88 17.61 6.02
N VAL A 161 -1.67 18.38 5.27
CA VAL A 161 -2.86 19.04 5.82
C VAL A 161 -3.84 18.05 6.45
N THR A 162 -3.90 16.85 5.90
CA THR A 162 -4.84 15.79 6.32
C THR A 162 -4.25 14.86 7.39
N TYR A 163 -2.94 14.54 7.29
CA TYR A 163 -2.31 13.47 8.08
C TYR A 163 -1.07 13.89 8.86
N GLY A 164 -0.70 15.19 8.83
CA GLY A 164 0.53 15.68 9.42
C GLY A 164 1.77 15.20 8.67
N GLN A 165 2.79 14.82 9.40
CA GLN A 165 4.06 14.39 8.81
C GLN A 165 3.84 13.18 7.89
N ASN A 166 4.21 13.33 6.62
CA ASN A 166 4.22 12.24 5.64
C ASN A 166 5.20 12.54 4.51
N PRO A 167 5.72 11.47 3.84
CA PRO A 167 6.62 11.63 2.71
C PRO A 167 5.92 12.32 1.51
N PRO A 168 6.68 13.05 0.69
CA PRO A 168 6.14 13.81 -0.45
C PRO A 168 5.39 12.99 -1.49
N GLY A 169 5.77 11.71 -1.68
CA GLY A 169 5.16 10.82 -2.67
C GLY A 169 3.71 10.44 -2.37
N GLY A 170 3.32 10.47 -1.09
CA GLY A 170 1.98 10.09 -0.65
C GLY A 170 1.97 9.11 0.51
N LEU A 171 0.80 8.53 0.77
CA LEU A 171 0.60 7.54 1.82
C LEU A 171 -0.47 6.49 1.44
N VAL A 172 -0.50 5.41 2.19
CA VAL A 172 -1.53 4.37 2.13
C VAL A 172 -2.36 4.41 3.40
N ASN A 173 -3.69 4.49 3.25
CA ASN A 173 -4.65 4.40 4.34
C ASN A 173 -5.32 3.02 4.31
N LEU A 174 -5.20 2.29 5.38
CA LEU A 174 -5.87 1.01 5.61
C LEU A 174 -7.19 1.29 6.33
N VAL A 175 -8.28 0.76 5.82
CA VAL A 175 -9.61 0.93 6.42
C VAL A 175 -10.06 -0.41 6.99
N SER A 176 -10.17 -0.49 8.30
CA SER A 176 -10.54 -1.70 9.02
C SER A 176 -11.96 -2.16 8.71
N LYS A 177 -12.17 -3.47 8.68
CA LYS A 177 -13.50 -4.07 8.67
C LYS A 177 -14.27 -3.68 9.94
N GLN A 178 -15.47 -3.14 9.78
CA GLN A 178 -16.31 -2.66 10.88
C GLN A 178 -17.46 -3.64 11.18
N PRO A 179 -17.97 -3.72 12.43
CA PRO A 179 -19.18 -4.44 12.78
C PRO A 179 -20.36 -4.02 11.90
N GLN A 180 -21.15 -5.01 11.44
CA GLN A 180 -22.28 -4.83 10.51
C GLN A 180 -23.62 -5.14 11.19
N LYS A 181 -24.68 -4.44 10.76
CA LYS A 181 -26.05 -4.72 11.21
C LYS A 181 -26.63 -6.03 10.66
N THR A 182 -26.13 -6.46 9.52
CA THR A 182 -26.51 -7.74 8.91
C THR A 182 -25.50 -8.80 9.31
N ALA A 183 -25.98 -9.91 9.82
CA ALA A 183 -25.13 -11.04 10.17
C ALA A 183 -24.47 -11.62 8.91
N GLN A 184 -23.17 -11.78 8.94
CA GLN A 184 -22.36 -12.39 7.88
C GLN A 184 -21.22 -13.16 8.54
N HIS A 185 -21.05 -14.41 8.13
CA HIS A 185 -20.01 -15.26 8.65
C HIS A 185 -19.27 -15.90 7.47
N GLU A 186 -17.95 -15.89 7.51
CA GLU A 186 -17.13 -16.56 6.52
C GLU A 186 -16.04 -17.38 7.23
N ILE A 187 -15.83 -18.60 6.73
CA ILE A 187 -14.64 -19.40 6.99
C ILE A 187 -13.97 -19.63 5.62
N ALA A 188 -12.69 -19.36 5.53
CA ALA A 188 -11.89 -19.56 4.31
C ALA A 188 -10.66 -20.40 4.61
N ILE A 189 -10.37 -21.36 3.72
CA ILE A 189 -9.18 -22.23 3.80
C ILE A 189 -8.43 -22.07 2.48
N GLN A 190 -7.10 -21.95 2.57
CA GLN A 190 -6.23 -21.87 1.40
C GLN A 190 -5.14 -22.93 1.47
N GLY A 191 -4.75 -23.44 0.31
CA GLY A 191 -3.60 -24.30 0.12
C GLY A 191 -2.89 -23.98 -1.19
N GLY A 192 -1.57 -24.10 -1.24
CA GLY A 192 -0.85 -23.72 -2.44
C GLY A 192 0.57 -24.31 -2.53
N ASN A 193 1.29 -23.90 -3.57
CA ASN A 193 2.71 -24.22 -3.67
C ASN A 193 3.51 -23.54 -2.55
N ASN A 194 4.76 -23.92 -2.37
CA ASN A 194 5.62 -23.50 -1.25
C ASN A 194 4.96 -23.81 0.12
N ASP A 195 4.28 -24.95 0.24
CA ASP A 195 3.60 -25.40 1.47
C ASP A 195 2.63 -24.37 2.06
N HIS A 196 2.05 -23.51 1.23
CA HIS A 196 1.09 -22.50 1.67
C HIS A 196 -0.16 -23.14 2.28
N ARG A 197 -0.48 -22.76 3.51
CA ARG A 197 -1.67 -23.19 4.25
C ARG A 197 -2.18 -22.01 5.05
N GLN A 198 -3.47 -21.71 4.91
CA GLN A 198 -4.11 -20.61 5.63
C GLN A 198 -5.52 -20.99 6.02
N VAL A 199 -5.92 -20.59 7.22
CA VAL A 199 -7.31 -20.57 7.67
C VAL A 199 -7.65 -19.15 8.09
N ALA A 200 -8.77 -18.62 7.61
CA ALA A 200 -9.26 -17.30 7.96
C ALA A 200 -10.75 -17.35 8.31
N VAL A 201 -11.16 -16.49 9.23
CA VAL A 201 -12.55 -16.34 9.66
C VAL A 201 -12.92 -14.86 9.72
N ASP A 202 -14.19 -14.55 9.40
CA ASP A 202 -14.74 -13.19 9.48
C ASP A 202 -16.21 -13.30 9.88
N PHE A 203 -16.53 -12.97 11.12
CA PHE A 203 -17.85 -13.08 11.71
C PHE A 203 -18.33 -11.72 12.16
N THR A 204 -19.51 -11.30 11.73
CA THR A 204 -20.11 -10.03 12.12
C THR A 204 -21.63 -10.13 12.21
N GLY A 205 -22.25 -9.30 13.05
CA GLY A 205 -23.68 -9.22 13.20
C GLY A 205 -24.11 -8.48 14.47
N PRO A 206 -25.43 -8.38 14.71
CA PRO A 206 -25.95 -7.87 15.95
C PRO A 206 -25.82 -8.90 17.07
N LEU A 207 -25.58 -8.43 18.31
CA LEU A 207 -25.58 -9.23 19.54
C LEU A 207 -26.94 -9.14 20.28
N ASP A 208 -27.72 -8.11 19.98
CA ASP A 208 -29.03 -7.86 20.55
C ASP A 208 -30.12 -7.82 19.48
N GLN A 209 -31.39 -7.95 19.88
CA GLN A 209 -32.53 -7.96 18.96
C GLN A 209 -32.76 -6.59 18.30
N ASP A 210 -32.43 -5.52 19.00
CA ASP A 210 -32.63 -4.13 18.54
C ASP A 210 -31.53 -3.68 17.58
N GLY A 211 -30.45 -4.46 17.43
CA GLY A 211 -29.29 -4.11 16.59
C GLY A 211 -28.57 -2.90 17.10
N THR A 212 -28.57 -2.67 18.41
CA THR A 212 -27.84 -1.57 19.05
C THR A 212 -26.42 -1.95 19.42
N LEU A 213 -26.16 -3.24 19.61
CA LEU A 213 -24.83 -3.79 19.90
C LEU A 213 -24.41 -4.74 18.77
N LEU A 214 -23.34 -4.38 18.07
CA LEU A 214 -22.81 -5.10 16.91
C LEU A 214 -21.40 -5.62 17.23
N TYR A 215 -21.07 -6.80 16.70
CA TYR A 215 -19.72 -7.35 16.82
C TYR A 215 -19.10 -7.62 15.45
N ARG A 216 -17.78 -7.64 15.42
CA ARG A 216 -17.00 -8.28 14.37
C ARG A 216 -15.79 -8.99 14.96
N PHE A 217 -15.48 -10.15 14.44
CA PHE A 217 -14.29 -10.91 14.77
C PHE A 217 -13.62 -11.35 13.47
N VAL A 218 -12.40 -10.90 13.26
CA VAL A 218 -11.56 -11.32 12.14
C VAL A 218 -10.38 -12.11 12.71
N GLY A 219 -10.13 -13.30 12.17
CA GLY A 219 -9.04 -14.16 12.59
C GLY A 219 -8.37 -14.81 11.38
N LEU A 220 -7.06 -15.04 11.47
CA LEU A 220 -6.29 -15.72 10.43
C LEU A 220 -5.07 -16.41 11.05
N THR A 221 -4.77 -17.61 10.55
CA THR A 221 -3.48 -18.26 10.73
C THR A 221 -2.94 -18.70 9.38
N ASN A 222 -1.67 -18.41 9.13
CA ASN A 222 -0.96 -18.73 7.88
C ASN A 222 0.35 -19.43 8.23
N ASN A 223 0.70 -20.45 7.44
CA ASN A 223 2.01 -21.08 7.45
C ASN A 223 2.41 -21.38 6.00
N SER A 224 3.55 -20.87 5.56
CA SER A 224 3.96 -20.89 4.17
C SER A 224 5.48 -20.91 4.06
N GLY A 225 6.03 -21.68 3.13
CA GLY A 225 7.39 -21.47 2.64
C GLY A 225 7.45 -20.27 1.69
N ARG A 226 8.64 -20.00 1.20
CA ARG A 226 8.92 -18.98 0.18
C ARG A 226 9.69 -19.58 -0.99
N GLN A 227 9.89 -18.81 -2.04
CA GLN A 227 10.77 -19.24 -3.16
C GLN A 227 12.22 -19.45 -2.71
N VAL A 228 12.70 -18.68 -1.72
CA VAL A 228 14.02 -18.83 -1.12
C VAL A 228 13.97 -20.03 -0.17
N GLU A 229 14.90 -20.96 -0.33
CA GLU A 229 14.99 -22.16 0.49
C GLU A 229 15.15 -21.79 1.97
N TYR A 230 14.64 -22.62 2.88
CA TYR A 230 14.59 -22.40 4.33
C TYR A 230 13.79 -21.19 4.81
N ALA A 231 13.47 -20.21 3.96
CA ALA A 231 12.63 -19.07 4.34
C ALA A 231 11.17 -19.50 4.49
N LYS A 232 10.65 -19.39 5.71
CA LYS A 232 9.25 -19.68 6.06
C LYS A 232 8.57 -18.41 6.51
N VAL A 233 7.25 -18.38 6.46
CA VAL A 233 6.43 -17.30 7.04
C VAL A 233 5.28 -17.94 7.78
N ARG A 234 5.13 -17.57 9.03
CA ARG A 234 3.96 -17.86 9.84
C ARG A 234 3.36 -16.56 10.34
N ARG A 235 2.05 -16.45 10.25
CA ARG A 235 1.28 -15.34 10.81
C ARG A 235 0.10 -15.88 11.60
N ASP A 236 -0.06 -15.37 12.80
CA ASP A 236 -1.26 -15.52 13.60
C ASP A 236 -1.86 -14.12 13.83
N TYR A 237 -3.15 -13.94 13.49
CA TYR A 237 -3.83 -12.66 13.52
C TYR A 237 -5.23 -12.80 14.13
N ILE A 238 -5.60 -11.91 15.04
CA ILE A 238 -6.96 -11.78 15.57
C ILE A 238 -7.31 -10.30 15.77
N ALA A 239 -8.54 -9.92 15.43
CA ALA A 239 -9.05 -8.56 15.57
C ALA A 239 -10.54 -8.56 15.95
N PRO A 240 -10.88 -8.62 17.25
CA PRO A 240 -12.23 -8.40 17.73
C PRO A 240 -12.59 -6.91 17.73
N SER A 241 -13.86 -6.61 17.44
CA SER A 241 -14.42 -5.27 17.60
C SER A 241 -15.89 -5.31 17.98
N LEU A 242 -16.32 -4.27 18.72
CA LEU A 242 -17.66 -4.11 19.22
C LEU A 242 -18.14 -2.69 18.93
N THR A 243 -19.31 -2.55 18.32
CA THR A 243 -19.93 -1.24 18.08
C THR A 243 -21.22 -1.12 18.89
N TRP A 244 -21.32 -0.05 19.66
CA TRP A 244 -22.51 0.31 20.41
C TRP A 244 -23.19 1.53 19.79
N LEU A 245 -24.49 1.39 19.51
CA LEU A 245 -25.36 2.38 18.88
C LEU A 245 -26.52 2.71 19.85
N PRO A 246 -26.27 3.49 20.94
CA PRO A 246 -27.29 3.75 21.94
C PRO A 246 -28.52 4.54 21.42
N ASP A 247 -28.27 5.34 20.36
CA ASP A 247 -29.27 6.13 19.66
C ASP A 247 -28.84 6.32 18.17
N SER A 248 -29.67 7.01 17.40
CA SER A 248 -29.41 7.27 15.98
C SER A 248 -28.29 8.28 15.72
N LYS A 249 -27.76 8.94 16.75
CA LYS A 249 -26.77 10.00 16.68
C LYS A 249 -25.41 9.60 17.22
N THR A 250 -25.33 8.49 17.97
CA THR A 250 -24.12 8.07 18.68
C THR A 250 -23.65 6.72 18.18
N LYS A 251 -22.36 6.61 17.88
CA LYS A 251 -21.67 5.38 17.53
C LYS A 251 -20.35 5.32 18.32
N LEU A 252 -20.16 4.25 19.08
CA LEU A 252 -18.89 3.93 19.74
C LEU A 252 -18.43 2.57 19.27
N THR A 253 -17.24 2.50 18.68
CA THR A 253 -16.61 1.22 18.32
C THR A 253 -15.35 1.05 19.15
N ILE A 254 -15.27 -0.04 19.90
CA ILE A 254 -14.06 -0.46 20.62
C ILE A 254 -13.46 -1.63 19.85
N TYR A 255 -12.14 -1.64 19.68
CA TYR A 255 -11.46 -2.69 18.94
C TYR A 255 -10.13 -3.08 19.58
N GLY A 256 -9.77 -4.34 19.36
CA GLY A 256 -8.47 -4.89 19.69
C GLY A 256 -7.88 -5.61 18.48
N GLN A 257 -6.55 -5.76 18.46
CA GLN A 257 -5.83 -6.56 17.47
C GLN A 257 -4.60 -7.17 18.11
N TYR A 258 -4.35 -8.41 17.78
CA TYR A 258 -3.08 -9.08 18.03
C TYR A 258 -2.58 -9.71 16.74
N GLN A 259 -1.30 -9.51 16.43
CA GLN A 259 -0.62 -10.14 15.31
C GLN A 259 0.75 -10.62 15.76
N LYS A 260 1.09 -11.86 15.38
CA LYS A 260 2.43 -12.43 15.53
C LYS A 260 2.90 -12.90 14.17
N ASP A 261 4.10 -12.46 13.78
CA ASP A 261 4.77 -12.89 12.55
C ASP A 261 6.09 -13.60 12.92
N GLU A 262 6.36 -14.72 12.27
CA GLU A 262 7.63 -15.43 12.32
C GLU A 262 8.06 -15.74 10.88
N SER A 263 9.26 -15.38 10.50
CA SER A 263 9.75 -15.62 9.15
C SER A 263 11.27 -15.80 9.11
N GLY A 264 11.77 -16.32 7.97
CA GLY A 264 13.18 -16.26 7.60
C GLY A 264 13.43 -15.11 6.62
N ASN A 265 14.66 -14.68 6.53
CA ASN A 265 15.06 -13.64 5.59
C ASN A 265 15.04 -14.15 4.15
N THR A 266 14.53 -13.36 3.22
CA THR A 266 14.54 -13.66 1.80
C THR A 266 15.54 -12.83 1.02
N ASN A 267 16.16 -11.83 1.63
CA ASN A 267 17.09 -10.93 0.98
C ASN A 267 18.51 -11.44 1.03
N ALA A 268 19.12 -11.53 -0.13
CA ALA A 268 20.43 -12.12 -0.28
C ALA A 268 21.53 -11.11 -0.61
N PHE A 269 21.19 -9.91 -1.10
CA PHE A 269 22.15 -8.91 -1.62
C PHE A 269 23.14 -9.51 -2.61
N LEU A 270 22.60 -10.20 -3.64
CA LEU A 270 23.40 -10.94 -4.58
C LEU A 270 24.16 -10.01 -5.53
N PRO A 271 25.41 -10.32 -5.92
CA PRO A 271 26.20 -9.46 -6.79
C PRO A 271 25.57 -9.27 -8.17
N TRP A 272 25.87 -8.15 -8.84
CA TRP A 272 25.49 -7.95 -10.24
C TRP A 272 25.95 -9.08 -11.15
N ALA A 273 27.18 -9.55 -10.94
CA ALA A 273 27.72 -10.73 -11.62
C ALA A 273 27.02 -12.00 -11.16
N GLY A 274 26.44 -12.73 -12.08
CA GLY A 274 25.62 -13.92 -11.80
C GLY A 274 24.14 -13.63 -11.57
N THR A 275 23.71 -12.37 -11.46
CA THR A 275 22.29 -11.97 -11.42
C THR A 275 21.91 -11.18 -12.66
N ARG A 276 22.23 -9.89 -12.71
CA ARG A 276 21.96 -9.01 -13.86
C ARG A 276 22.99 -9.19 -14.97
N LEU A 277 24.23 -9.31 -14.61
CA LEU A 277 25.34 -9.55 -15.53
C LEU A 277 25.72 -11.02 -15.55
N ASP A 278 26.45 -11.45 -16.57
CA ASP A 278 26.99 -12.80 -16.62
C ASP A 278 28.01 -13.03 -15.51
N ALA A 279 28.04 -14.24 -14.99
CA ALA A 279 29.01 -14.60 -13.97
C ALA A 279 30.40 -14.76 -14.58
N PRO A 280 31.46 -14.21 -13.96
CA PRO A 280 32.82 -14.49 -14.35
C PRO A 280 33.13 -16.00 -14.31
N GLY A 281 34.05 -16.47 -15.12
CA GLY A 281 34.44 -17.88 -15.17
C GLY A 281 33.40 -18.83 -15.77
N GLY A 282 32.34 -18.31 -16.41
CA GLY A 282 31.34 -19.14 -17.09
C GLY A 282 30.35 -19.84 -16.15
N TYR A 283 30.25 -19.42 -14.90
CA TYR A 283 29.25 -19.94 -13.99
C TYR A 283 27.81 -19.60 -14.45
N PRO A 284 26.81 -20.43 -14.14
CA PRO A 284 25.42 -20.12 -14.46
C PRO A 284 24.93 -18.93 -13.65
N LYS A 285 23.70 -18.47 -13.91
CA LYS A 285 23.05 -17.48 -13.04
C LYS A 285 22.86 -18.05 -11.64
N ILE A 286 23.00 -17.17 -10.64
CA ILE A 286 22.75 -17.50 -9.24
C ILE A 286 21.27 -17.83 -9.09
N SER A 287 20.96 -18.93 -8.41
CA SER A 287 19.60 -19.39 -8.23
C SER A 287 18.74 -18.37 -7.45
N SER A 288 17.54 -18.10 -7.93
CA SER A 288 16.55 -17.29 -7.19
C SER A 288 16.00 -18.00 -5.94
N ARG A 289 16.39 -19.25 -5.71
CA ARG A 289 16.08 -20.04 -4.51
C ARG A 289 17.20 -20.02 -3.46
N LEU A 290 18.36 -19.45 -3.79
CA LEU A 290 19.51 -19.44 -2.91
C LEU A 290 19.20 -18.73 -1.60
N PHE A 291 19.43 -19.40 -0.49
CA PHE A 291 19.41 -18.87 0.86
C PHE A 291 20.83 -18.51 1.29
N ILE A 292 21.04 -17.29 1.71
CA ILE A 292 22.37 -16.79 2.15
C ILE A 292 22.57 -16.95 3.65
N GLY A 293 21.47 -17.08 4.42
CA GLY A 293 21.48 -17.20 5.87
C GLY A 293 21.98 -18.54 6.37
N GLU A 294 21.81 -18.77 7.65
CA GLU A 294 21.99 -20.06 8.32
C GLU A 294 20.61 -20.58 8.76
N PRO A 295 20.18 -21.78 8.32
CA PRO A 295 18.82 -22.27 8.54
C PRO A 295 18.38 -22.33 10.01
N ASP A 296 19.32 -22.58 10.92
CA ASP A 296 19.06 -22.73 12.35
C ASP A 296 19.24 -21.42 13.15
N TRP A 297 19.77 -20.36 12.51
CA TRP A 297 20.02 -19.07 13.16
C TRP A 297 19.18 -17.94 12.60
N ASP A 298 18.87 -17.97 11.31
CA ASP A 298 18.15 -16.90 10.60
C ASP A 298 16.68 -16.86 11.07
N SER A 299 16.28 -15.75 11.66
CA SER A 299 14.93 -15.54 12.19
C SER A 299 14.54 -14.08 12.04
N TYR A 300 13.35 -13.84 11.56
CA TYR A 300 12.78 -12.53 11.44
C TYR A 300 11.32 -12.55 11.87
N GLY A 301 10.95 -11.70 12.83
CA GLY A 301 9.58 -11.71 13.31
C GLY A 301 9.30 -10.64 14.34
N GLY A 302 8.10 -10.72 14.90
CA GLY A 302 7.67 -9.84 15.94
C GLY A 302 6.20 -10.03 16.28
N GLN A 303 5.76 -9.27 17.25
CA GLN A 303 4.37 -9.23 17.66
C GLN A 303 3.90 -7.80 17.80
N ARG A 304 2.63 -7.60 17.52
CA ARG A 304 1.97 -6.30 17.61
C ARG A 304 0.62 -6.45 18.28
N THR A 305 0.37 -5.62 19.26
CA THR A 305 -0.91 -5.51 19.95
C THR A 305 -1.46 -4.10 19.74
N ARG A 306 -2.73 -3.99 19.44
CA ARG A 306 -3.47 -2.74 19.33
C ARG A 306 -4.71 -2.78 20.19
N ILE A 307 -5.03 -1.65 20.80
CA ILE A 307 -6.32 -1.42 21.45
C ILE A 307 -6.74 0.02 21.19
N GLY A 308 -8.00 0.22 20.92
CA GLY A 308 -8.48 1.57 20.65
C GLY A 308 -9.99 1.68 20.59
N TYR A 309 -10.44 2.92 20.39
CA TYR A 309 -11.83 3.20 20.10
C TYR A 309 -11.99 4.28 19.05
N SER A 310 -13.14 4.26 18.39
CA SER A 310 -13.64 5.31 17.53
C SER A 310 -15.02 5.72 18.02
N PHE A 311 -15.18 7.00 18.34
CA PHE A 311 -16.42 7.60 18.80
C PHE A 311 -16.90 8.63 17.78
N GLU A 312 -18.19 8.55 17.43
CA GLU A 312 -18.87 9.52 16.58
C GLU A 312 -20.18 9.95 17.24
N ARG A 313 -20.42 11.27 17.27
CA ARG A 313 -21.69 11.83 17.74
C ARG A 313 -22.14 12.97 16.83
N LYS A 314 -23.35 12.86 16.31
CA LYS A 314 -24.06 13.96 15.67
C LYS A 314 -24.56 14.91 16.76
N LEU A 315 -23.95 16.08 16.86
CA LEU A 315 -24.33 17.12 17.81
C LEU A 315 -25.64 17.79 17.37
N SER A 316 -25.79 17.96 16.04
CA SER A 316 -27.02 18.40 15.36
C SER A 316 -27.09 17.72 13.99
N ASP A 317 -28.03 18.09 13.15
CA ASP A 317 -28.10 17.59 11.76
C ASP A 317 -26.90 18.05 10.91
N ASP A 318 -26.31 19.19 11.27
CA ASP A 318 -25.21 19.81 10.55
C ASP A 318 -23.84 19.55 11.17
N TRP A 319 -23.75 19.21 12.45
CA TRP A 319 -22.49 19.09 13.15
C TRP A 319 -22.25 17.66 13.68
N THR A 320 -21.08 17.13 13.36
CA THR A 320 -20.63 15.81 13.81
C THR A 320 -19.26 15.93 14.50
N LEU A 321 -19.18 15.38 15.71
CA LEU A 321 -17.95 15.23 16.48
C LEU A 321 -17.43 13.80 16.31
N ARG A 322 -16.13 13.64 16.02
CA ARG A 322 -15.46 12.35 16.04
C ARG A 322 -14.23 12.41 16.94
N GLN A 323 -13.98 11.31 17.63
CA GLN A 323 -12.76 11.13 18.43
C GLN A 323 -12.25 9.71 18.24
N ASN A 324 -10.97 9.58 17.95
CA ASN A 324 -10.28 8.31 17.87
C ASN A 324 -9.10 8.28 18.84
N LEU A 325 -8.90 7.14 19.46
CA LEU A 325 -7.74 6.87 20.30
C LEU A 325 -7.24 5.47 20.01
N ARG A 326 -5.94 5.30 19.84
CA ARG A 326 -5.31 4.01 19.67
C ARG A 326 -3.96 3.96 20.39
N HIS A 327 -3.73 2.83 21.04
CA HIS A 327 -2.43 2.47 21.58
C HIS A 327 -1.93 1.21 20.84
N ASP A 328 -0.75 1.31 20.26
CA ASP A 328 -0.04 0.24 19.57
C ASP A 328 1.23 -0.09 20.35
N ASN A 329 1.44 -1.36 20.70
CA ASN A 329 2.69 -1.89 21.17
C ASN A 329 3.23 -2.88 20.15
N ALA A 330 4.49 -2.73 19.77
CA ALA A 330 5.12 -3.60 18.81
C ALA A 330 6.55 -3.92 19.24
N ASN A 331 6.94 -5.17 19.10
CA ASN A 331 8.32 -5.62 19.29
C ASN A 331 8.72 -6.54 18.13
N GLY A 332 9.96 -6.49 17.78
CA GLY A 332 10.54 -7.31 16.72
C GLY A 332 11.82 -8.00 17.19
N HIS A 333 12.20 -8.99 16.44
CA HIS A 333 13.51 -9.60 16.53
C HIS A 333 13.99 -9.95 15.13
N TYR A 334 15.25 -9.81 14.88
CA TYR A 334 15.86 -10.40 13.71
C TYR A 334 17.29 -10.84 13.99
N THR A 335 17.62 -12.00 13.43
CA THR A 335 18.96 -12.52 13.21
C THR A 335 19.02 -12.92 11.74
N THR A 336 19.99 -12.43 10.99
CA THR A 336 20.02 -12.64 9.55
C THR A 336 21.42 -12.48 8.98
N MET A 337 21.64 -13.05 7.81
CA MET A 337 22.87 -12.88 7.05
C MET A 337 22.59 -12.34 5.65
N TYR A 338 23.49 -11.51 5.18
CA TYR A 338 23.51 -11.00 3.81
C TYR A 338 24.85 -11.31 3.16
N ALA A 339 24.88 -11.48 1.85
CA ALA A 339 26.12 -11.56 1.13
C ALA A 339 26.87 -10.21 1.20
N ASP A 340 28.12 -10.22 1.63
CA ASP A 340 29.04 -9.10 1.38
C ASP A 340 29.54 -9.18 -0.06
N CYS A 341 28.63 -9.03 -1.00
CA CYS A 341 28.88 -9.19 -2.43
C CYS A 341 29.95 -8.25 -2.97
N CYS A 342 30.10 -7.11 -2.31
CA CYS A 342 30.72 -5.93 -2.91
C CYS A 342 31.84 -5.38 -2.04
N GLY A 343 32.20 -6.09 -0.98
CA GLY A 343 33.30 -5.75 -0.10
C GLY A 343 33.02 -4.62 0.87
N TRP A 344 31.80 -4.54 1.41
CA TRP A 344 31.41 -3.47 2.35
C TRP A 344 32.14 -3.60 3.70
N MET A 345 32.38 -4.83 4.16
CA MET A 345 33.04 -5.11 5.43
C MET A 345 34.36 -5.90 5.24
N GLY A 346 34.59 -6.50 4.08
CA GLY A 346 35.81 -7.22 3.77
C GLY A 346 35.96 -7.55 2.28
N PRO A 347 37.16 -7.81 1.79
CA PRO A 347 37.38 -8.11 0.39
C PRO A 347 36.65 -9.38 -0.03
N ARG A 348 36.01 -9.36 -1.20
CA ARG A 348 35.35 -10.54 -1.76
C ARG A 348 36.36 -11.67 -2.01
N PRO A 349 36.14 -12.90 -1.51
CA PRO A 349 37.12 -13.99 -1.60
C PRO A 349 37.36 -14.46 -3.04
N SER A 350 36.31 -14.55 -3.89
CA SER A 350 36.41 -14.96 -5.29
C SER A 350 35.12 -14.61 -6.07
N ASP A 351 35.14 -14.86 -7.39
CA ASP A 351 33.94 -14.72 -8.24
C ASP A 351 32.84 -15.74 -7.89
N ARG A 352 33.20 -16.85 -7.27
CA ARG A 352 32.29 -17.92 -6.87
C ARG A 352 31.77 -17.76 -5.44
N THR A 353 32.55 -17.18 -4.55
CA THR A 353 32.29 -17.10 -3.13
C THR A 353 32.16 -15.65 -2.65
N VAL A 354 31.41 -15.47 -1.57
CA VAL A 354 31.27 -14.20 -0.87
C VAL A 354 31.51 -14.39 0.61
N ASN A 355 31.92 -13.35 1.31
CA ASN A 355 31.77 -13.28 2.75
C ASN A 355 30.30 -13.01 3.08
N ARG A 356 29.92 -13.17 4.34
CA ARG A 356 28.60 -12.83 4.81
C ARG A 356 28.69 -11.78 5.93
N VAL A 357 27.69 -10.92 5.97
CA VAL A 357 27.52 -9.97 7.07
C VAL A 357 26.30 -10.42 7.87
N TRP A 358 26.52 -10.68 9.15
CA TRP A 358 25.44 -11.01 10.07
C TRP A 358 24.89 -9.77 10.75
N TYR A 359 23.60 -9.79 11.03
CA TYR A 359 22.87 -8.76 11.77
C TYR A 359 22.01 -9.41 12.84
N ALA A 360 21.95 -8.77 14.01
CA ALA A 360 20.99 -9.09 15.06
C ALA A 360 20.35 -7.81 15.57
N GLY A 361 19.05 -7.84 15.90
CA GLY A 361 18.34 -6.69 16.41
C GLY A 361 17.06 -7.05 17.16
N GLN A 362 16.64 -6.17 18.08
CA GLN A 362 15.45 -6.30 18.91
C GLN A 362 14.70 -4.96 19.01
N PRO A 363 14.13 -4.47 17.90
CA PRO A 363 13.41 -3.20 17.90
C PRO A 363 12.12 -3.28 18.73
N THR A 364 11.78 -2.16 19.40
CA THR A 364 10.49 -1.99 20.08
C THR A 364 9.88 -0.64 19.71
N SER A 365 8.56 -0.55 19.70
CA SER A 365 7.83 0.70 19.50
C SER A 365 6.52 0.68 20.27
N ASP A 366 6.29 1.71 21.10
CA ASP A 366 5.04 2.01 21.77
C ASP A 366 4.50 3.31 21.20
N VAL A 367 3.30 3.30 20.62
CA VAL A 367 2.69 4.49 20.02
C VAL A 367 1.29 4.71 20.59
N THR A 368 1.04 5.91 21.07
CA THR A 368 -0.32 6.37 21.37
C THR A 368 -0.69 7.47 20.40
N SER A 369 -1.74 7.24 19.63
CA SER A 369 -2.26 8.18 18.64
C SER A 369 -3.70 8.55 18.99
N ALA A 370 -4.02 9.84 18.92
CA ALA A 370 -5.37 10.34 19.15
C ALA A 370 -5.70 11.46 18.16
N ASP A 371 -6.97 11.55 17.77
CA ASP A 371 -7.49 12.72 17.08
C ASP A 371 -8.87 13.13 17.60
N LEU A 372 -9.17 14.42 17.48
CA LEU A 372 -10.48 15.01 17.70
C LEU A 372 -10.85 15.82 16.47
N GLN A 373 -12.01 15.51 15.90
CA GLN A 373 -12.47 16.07 14.65
C GLN A 373 -13.87 16.66 14.82
N LEU A 374 -14.09 17.87 14.30
CA LEU A 374 -15.40 18.48 14.21
C LEU A 374 -15.70 18.78 12.75
N GLU A 375 -16.76 18.16 12.22
CA GLU A 375 -17.28 18.39 10.88
C GLU A 375 -18.57 19.21 10.97
N GLY A 376 -18.64 20.30 10.19
CA GLY A 376 -19.84 21.13 10.07
C GLY A 376 -20.30 21.23 8.63
N LYS A 377 -21.62 21.13 8.40
CA LYS A 377 -22.24 21.32 7.09
C LYS A 377 -23.13 22.56 7.17
N LEU A 378 -22.78 23.57 6.38
CA LEU A 378 -23.49 24.83 6.35
C LEU A 378 -23.95 25.11 4.93
N ASN A 379 -25.24 25.39 4.78
CA ASN A 379 -25.84 25.77 3.49
C ASN A 379 -26.20 27.23 3.53
N PHE A 380 -25.64 28.03 2.65
CA PHE A 380 -25.87 29.46 2.60
C PHE A 380 -26.04 29.92 1.17
N ALA A 381 -27.27 30.28 0.80
CA ALA A 381 -27.66 30.64 -0.56
C ALA A 381 -27.26 29.57 -1.60
N ARG A 382 -26.27 29.87 -2.44
CA ARG A 382 -25.76 28.95 -3.48
C ARG A 382 -24.48 28.22 -3.03
N PHE A 383 -24.06 28.38 -1.77
CA PHE A 383 -22.88 27.79 -1.21
C PHE A 383 -23.24 26.68 -0.22
N GLU A 384 -22.60 25.53 -0.37
CA GLU A 384 -22.59 24.42 0.59
C GLU A 384 -21.17 24.32 1.12
N HIS A 385 -20.99 24.48 2.44
CA HIS A 385 -19.73 24.37 3.11
C HIS A 385 -19.64 23.04 3.85
N THR A 386 -18.53 22.33 3.73
CA THR A 386 -18.15 21.23 4.63
C THR A 386 -16.89 21.66 5.35
N LEU A 387 -17.09 22.18 6.56
CA LEU A 387 -16.02 22.62 7.44
C LEU A 387 -15.44 21.43 8.19
N PHE A 388 -14.14 21.40 8.34
CA PHE A 388 -13.41 20.41 9.13
C PHE A 388 -12.42 21.13 10.04
N PHE A 389 -12.49 20.81 11.33
CA PHE A 389 -11.52 21.20 12.35
C PHE A 389 -10.96 19.94 12.98
N GLY A 390 -9.64 19.83 13.03
CA GLY A 390 -8.96 18.66 13.56
C GLY A 390 -7.83 19.03 14.50
N VAL A 391 -7.70 18.28 15.59
CA VAL A 391 -6.52 18.26 16.46
C VAL A 391 -6.09 16.81 16.58
N ASP A 392 -4.85 16.53 16.30
CA ASP A 392 -4.29 15.19 16.46
C ASP A 392 -2.95 15.21 17.20
N SER A 393 -2.67 14.10 17.86
CA SER A 393 -1.41 13.87 18.56
C SER A 393 -0.94 12.44 18.36
N ALA A 394 0.35 12.26 18.20
CA ALA A 394 1.01 10.95 18.24
C ALA A 394 2.24 11.06 19.15
N GLN A 395 2.36 10.11 20.07
CA GLN A 395 3.53 9.94 20.94
C GLN A 395 4.08 8.55 20.72
N GLU A 396 5.34 8.47 20.33
CA GLU A 396 6.06 7.23 20.12
C GLU A 396 7.26 7.15 21.05
N ARG A 397 7.46 5.97 21.64
CA ARG A 397 8.69 5.61 22.32
C ARG A 397 9.24 4.36 21.67
N SER A 398 10.43 4.44 21.10
CA SER A 398 11.02 3.32 20.36
C SER A 398 12.47 3.08 20.75
N THR A 399 12.89 1.81 20.65
CA THR A 399 14.29 1.40 20.70
C THR A 399 14.60 0.59 19.47
N ASN A 400 15.84 0.70 18.97
CA ASN A 400 16.30 -0.12 17.85
C ASN A 400 17.71 -0.66 18.11
N PRO A 401 17.88 -1.49 19.17
CA PRO A 401 19.16 -2.12 19.40
C PRO A 401 19.51 -3.03 18.25
N SER A 402 20.68 -2.84 17.66
CA SER A 402 21.16 -3.67 16.59
C SER A 402 22.68 -3.77 16.60
N VAL A 403 23.19 -4.91 16.18
CA VAL A 403 24.61 -5.19 16.06
C VAL A 403 24.85 -5.99 14.78
N SER A 404 25.99 -5.82 14.17
CA SER A 404 26.38 -6.52 12.95
C SER A 404 27.87 -6.85 12.97
N GLY A 405 28.28 -7.82 12.19
CA GLY A 405 29.66 -8.19 12.04
C GLY A 405 29.91 -9.02 10.78
N LEU A 406 31.18 -9.17 10.44
CA LEU A 406 31.61 -9.96 9.31
C LEU A 406 31.73 -11.43 9.70
N ASP A 407 31.15 -12.33 8.91
CA ASP A 407 31.52 -13.74 8.85
C ASP A 407 32.51 -13.94 7.70
N PRO A 408 33.81 -14.10 7.99
CA PRO A 408 34.81 -14.24 6.96
C PRO A 408 34.84 -15.62 6.30
N THR A 409 33.97 -16.54 6.73
CA THR A 409 33.88 -17.87 6.16
C THR A 409 33.36 -17.80 4.74
N PRO A 410 34.16 -18.16 3.70
CA PRO A 410 33.70 -18.06 2.33
C PRO A 410 32.47 -18.91 2.06
N PHE A 411 31.40 -18.26 1.57
CA PHE A 411 30.15 -18.91 1.24
C PHE A 411 30.01 -19.07 -0.27
N ASP A 412 29.84 -20.32 -0.73
CA ASP A 412 29.73 -20.65 -2.16
C ASP A 412 28.31 -20.37 -2.67
N LEU A 413 28.20 -19.45 -3.65
CA LEU A 413 26.92 -19.04 -4.25
C LEU A 413 26.25 -20.14 -5.10
N TYR A 414 27.00 -21.18 -5.50
CA TYR A 414 26.54 -22.26 -6.40
C TYR A 414 26.47 -23.64 -5.74
N ALA A 415 27.15 -23.79 -4.61
CA ALA A 415 27.15 -25.02 -3.81
C ALA A 415 27.19 -24.66 -2.31
N PRO A 416 26.08 -24.08 -1.77
CA PRO A 416 26.05 -23.58 -0.42
C PRO A 416 26.26 -24.71 0.60
N VAL A 417 27.04 -24.44 1.65
CA VAL A 417 27.25 -25.34 2.79
C VAL A 417 26.92 -24.56 4.05
N TYR A 418 25.92 -25.02 4.78
CA TYR A 418 25.44 -24.42 6.02
C TYR A 418 26.07 -25.05 7.24
N GLY A 419 25.88 -24.46 8.44
CA GLY A 419 26.34 -24.96 9.72
C GLY A 419 27.83 -24.72 9.99
N ARG A 420 28.49 -23.85 9.24
CA ARG A 420 29.89 -23.45 9.46
C ARG A 420 30.06 -22.10 10.16
N PHE A 421 28.96 -21.44 10.42
CA PHE A 421 28.93 -20.15 11.10
C PHE A 421 29.04 -20.33 12.61
N ALA A 422 29.95 -19.60 13.23
CA ALA A 422 30.00 -19.49 14.68
C ALA A 422 29.02 -18.42 15.12
N GLU A 423 27.96 -18.82 15.79
CA GLU A 423 26.91 -17.89 16.26
C GLU A 423 27.52 -16.82 17.17
N PRO A 424 27.37 -15.53 16.83
CA PRO A 424 27.90 -14.47 17.64
C PRO A 424 27.05 -14.24 18.89
N VAL A 425 27.70 -13.86 19.98
CA VAL A 425 26.99 -13.29 21.13
C VAL A 425 26.62 -11.87 20.77
N ALA A 426 25.33 -11.61 20.53
CA ALA A 426 24.85 -10.26 20.22
C ALA A 426 24.81 -9.42 21.51
N ASP A 427 25.80 -8.54 21.68
CA ASP A 427 25.80 -7.54 22.74
C ASP A 427 25.28 -6.20 22.17
N PHE A 428 24.06 -5.87 22.54
CA PHE A 428 23.42 -4.63 22.08
C PHE A 428 23.84 -3.39 22.91
N GLY A 429 24.58 -3.57 23.99
CA GLY A 429 24.92 -2.49 24.91
C GLY A 429 23.67 -1.83 25.53
N VAL A 430 23.85 -0.63 26.07
CA VAL A 430 22.75 0.17 26.61
C VAL A 430 22.19 1.05 25.50
N ILE A 431 20.93 0.84 25.15
CA ILE A 431 20.24 1.62 24.11
C ILE A 431 19.21 2.54 24.75
N SER A 432 19.43 3.84 24.60
CA SER A 432 18.49 4.86 25.07
C SER A 432 17.29 4.97 24.13
N PRO A 433 16.04 4.98 24.65
CA PRO A 433 14.86 5.12 23.83
C PRO A 433 14.81 6.47 23.12
N THR A 434 14.32 6.43 21.88
CA THR A 434 13.92 7.63 21.14
C THR A 434 12.46 7.93 21.46
N ARG A 435 12.15 9.18 21.76
CA ARG A 435 10.78 9.68 21.92
C ARG A 435 10.45 10.63 20.79
N THR A 436 9.39 10.34 20.07
CA THR A 436 8.83 11.23 19.05
C THR A 436 7.47 11.72 19.52
N THR A 437 7.27 13.02 19.56
CA THR A 437 5.96 13.63 19.85
C THR A 437 5.59 14.50 18.68
N GLN A 438 4.37 14.35 18.20
CA GLN A 438 3.77 15.20 17.18
C GLN A 438 2.42 15.70 17.67
N VAL A 439 2.15 16.97 17.44
CA VAL A 439 0.82 17.59 17.64
C VAL A 439 0.51 18.41 16.41
N GLY A 440 -0.70 18.24 15.86
CA GLY A 440 -1.16 18.95 14.69
C GLY A 440 -2.52 19.59 14.91
N ILE A 441 -2.70 20.79 14.37
CA ILE A 441 -3.99 21.50 14.32
C ILE A 441 -4.28 21.79 12.87
N SER A 442 -5.45 21.39 12.39
CA SER A 442 -5.87 21.56 11.00
C SER A 442 -7.25 22.17 10.86
N VAL A 443 -7.42 22.97 9.83
CA VAL A 443 -8.70 23.52 9.41
C VAL A 443 -8.82 23.37 7.91
N GLN A 444 -9.99 22.95 7.44
CA GLN A 444 -10.28 22.81 6.02
C GLN A 444 -11.73 23.25 5.77
N ASP A 445 -11.95 23.91 4.64
CA ASP A 445 -13.29 24.14 4.10
C ASP A 445 -13.37 23.56 2.68
N GLN A 446 -14.41 22.79 2.44
CA GLN A 446 -14.81 22.34 1.13
C GLN A 446 -16.09 23.08 0.74
N ILE A 447 -15.94 24.04 -0.15
CA ILE A 447 -17.00 24.96 -0.57
C ILE A 447 -17.55 24.48 -1.90
N LYS A 448 -18.81 24.07 -1.95
CA LYS A 448 -19.50 23.77 -3.20
C LYS A 448 -20.39 24.95 -3.58
N PHE A 449 -20.09 25.53 -4.73
CA PHE A 449 -20.85 26.65 -5.30
C PHE A 449 -21.69 26.17 -6.47
N ASP A 450 -22.97 26.44 -6.40
CA ASP A 450 -23.95 26.18 -7.47
C ASP A 450 -24.00 24.69 -7.87
N HIS A 451 -23.69 23.76 -6.92
CA HIS A 451 -23.57 22.32 -7.11
C HIS A 451 -22.55 21.89 -8.18
N ARG A 452 -21.78 22.82 -8.77
CA ARG A 452 -20.85 22.57 -9.88
C ARG A 452 -19.39 22.85 -9.55
N TRP A 453 -19.10 23.88 -8.76
CA TRP A 453 -17.73 24.24 -8.41
C TRP A 453 -17.41 23.79 -6.99
N VAL A 454 -16.35 23.05 -6.82
CA VAL A 454 -15.87 22.62 -5.50
C VAL A 454 -14.50 23.23 -5.26
N PHE A 455 -14.40 24.09 -4.26
CA PHE A 455 -13.15 24.67 -3.78
C PHE A 455 -12.77 23.97 -2.49
N VAL A 456 -11.52 23.54 -2.38
CA VAL A 456 -10.95 22.97 -1.16
C VAL A 456 -9.81 23.86 -0.73
N ALA A 457 -9.88 24.38 0.49
CA ALA A 457 -8.80 25.12 1.13
C ALA A 457 -8.51 24.52 2.50
N GLY A 458 -7.25 24.20 2.76
CA GLY A 458 -6.83 23.60 4.01
C GLY A 458 -5.51 24.18 4.51
N LEU A 459 -5.42 24.37 5.80
CA LEU A 459 -4.24 24.84 6.51
C LEU A 459 -3.99 23.97 7.73
N ARG A 460 -2.73 23.64 7.99
CA ARG A 460 -2.32 22.89 9.16
C ARG A 460 -1.03 23.43 9.73
N HIS A 461 -0.96 23.41 11.05
CA HIS A 461 0.26 23.65 11.81
C HIS A 461 0.64 22.39 12.57
N ASP A 462 1.85 21.90 12.37
CA ASP A 462 2.45 20.79 13.09
C ASP A 462 3.59 21.28 13.98
N HIS A 463 3.67 20.65 15.16
CA HIS A 463 4.86 20.71 16.01
C HIS A 463 5.35 19.29 16.23
N ALA A 464 6.62 19.03 15.92
CA ALA A 464 7.25 17.73 16.01
C ALA A 464 8.53 17.81 16.84
N LYS A 465 8.63 16.96 17.87
CA LYS A 465 9.79 16.86 18.73
C LYS A 465 10.31 15.43 18.78
N VAL A 466 11.62 15.26 18.58
CA VAL A 466 12.31 13.98 18.72
C VAL A 466 13.40 14.18 19.78
N THR A 467 13.44 13.33 20.79
CA THR A 467 14.46 13.32 21.83
C THR A 467 14.98 11.90 22.04
N VAL A 468 16.23 11.77 22.42
CA VAL A 468 16.81 10.50 22.87
C VAL A 468 16.99 10.59 24.36
N ASP A 469 16.45 9.63 25.13
CA ASP A 469 16.58 9.60 26.59
C ASP A 469 18.07 9.44 26.95
N ASP A 470 18.50 10.12 28.03
CA ASP A 470 19.86 10.04 28.58
C ASP A 470 21.01 10.44 27.63
N SER A 471 20.71 11.16 26.57
CA SER A 471 21.68 11.59 25.58
C SER A 471 21.79 13.12 25.50
N ALA A 472 23.01 13.63 25.43
CA ALA A 472 23.30 14.99 24.99
C ALA A 472 23.08 15.20 23.50
N SER A 473 22.55 14.19 22.80
CA SER A 473 22.27 14.24 21.38
C SER A 473 21.26 15.34 21.07
N VAL A 474 21.53 16.09 20.03
CA VAL A 474 20.67 17.17 19.56
C VAL A 474 19.35 16.56 19.09
N GLY A 475 18.30 16.80 19.86
CA GLY A 475 16.94 16.45 19.47
C GLY A 475 16.46 17.33 18.31
N VAL A 476 15.42 16.91 17.66
CA VAL A 476 14.69 17.71 16.67
C VAL A 476 13.52 18.40 17.38
N ASP A 477 13.36 19.69 17.20
CA ASP A 477 12.22 20.47 17.70
C ASP A 477 11.81 21.44 16.59
N GLU A 478 10.82 21.04 15.80
CA GLU A 478 10.47 21.69 14.54
C GLU A 478 8.97 21.97 14.46
N SER A 479 8.65 23.12 13.89
CA SER A 479 7.27 23.49 13.55
C SER A 479 7.14 23.77 12.07
N ALA A 480 6.00 23.38 11.51
CA ALA A 480 5.74 23.58 10.09
C ALA A 480 4.29 23.95 9.81
N TRP A 481 4.11 24.87 8.88
CA TRP A 481 2.84 25.12 8.23
C TRP A 481 2.75 24.35 6.92
N SER A 482 1.63 23.68 6.72
CA SER A 482 1.28 23.00 5.47
C SER A 482 -0.02 23.57 4.90
N ARG A 483 -0.08 23.69 3.57
CA ARG A 483 -1.20 24.28 2.86
C ARG A 483 -1.69 23.36 1.76
N ARG A 484 -3.00 23.42 1.50
CA ARG A 484 -3.63 22.71 0.40
C ARG A 484 -4.70 23.60 -0.23
N PHE A 485 -4.71 23.63 -1.57
CA PHE A 485 -5.74 24.30 -2.34
C PHE A 485 -6.17 23.38 -3.48
N GLY A 486 -7.45 23.38 -3.80
CA GLY A 486 -7.98 22.62 -4.90
C GLY A 486 -9.23 23.22 -5.48
N LEU A 487 -9.44 22.98 -6.76
CA LEU A 487 -10.61 23.39 -7.51
C LEU A 487 -11.08 22.23 -8.37
N VAL A 488 -12.35 21.89 -8.28
CA VAL A 488 -13.01 20.90 -9.14
C VAL A 488 -14.20 21.55 -9.82
N TYR A 489 -14.41 21.27 -11.08
CA TYR A 489 -15.63 21.62 -11.79
C TYR A 489 -16.43 20.34 -12.10
N LEU A 490 -17.59 20.20 -11.50
CA LEU A 490 -18.51 19.09 -11.72
C LEU A 490 -19.33 19.36 -12.99
N ALA A 491 -18.83 18.88 -14.11
CA ALA A 491 -19.49 18.99 -15.39
C ALA A 491 -20.57 17.92 -15.56
N ASP A 492 -21.42 18.10 -16.57
CA ASP A 492 -22.45 17.13 -16.91
C ASP A 492 -21.86 15.76 -17.25
N HIS A 493 -22.66 14.72 -17.18
CA HIS A 493 -22.28 13.33 -17.46
C HIS A 493 -21.19 12.73 -16.54
N GLY A 494 -20.98 13.33 -15.34
CA GLY A 494 -20.03 12.82 -14.33
C GLY A 494 -18.57 13.12 -14.64
N LEU A 495 -18.28 14.12 -15.43
CA LEU A 495 -16.92 14.60 -15.71
C LEU A 495 -16.52 15.66 -14.66
N ALA A 496 -15.31 15.57 -14.14
CA ALA A 496 -14.80 16.45 -13.09
C ALA A 496 -13.32 16.83 -13.33
N PRO A 497 -13.01 17.83 -14.15
CA PRO A 497 -11.67 18.40 -14.21
C PRO A 497 -11.31 19.09 -12.91
N TYR A 498 -10.03 18.99 -12.51
CA TYR A 498 -9.53 19.60 -11.29
C TYR A 498 -8.11 20.12 -11.41
N LEU A 499 -7.80 21.04 -10.51
CA LEU A 499 -6.44 21.54 -10.24
C LEU A 499 -6.18 21.50 -8.75
N SER A 500 -4.96 21.21 -8.34
CA SER A 500 -4.58 21.27 -6.93
C SER A 500 -3.13 21.64 -6.68
N TYR A 501 -2.92 22.20 -5.49
CA TYR A 501 -1.63 22.45 -4.87
C TYR A 501 -1.63 21.84 -3.49
N SER A 502 -0.56 21.12 -3.11
CA SER A 502 -0.43 20.48 -1.80
C SER A 502 1.00 20.45 -1.32
N GLN A 503 1.17 20.43 0.00
CA GLN A 503 2.46 20.39 0.67
C GLN A 503 2.56 19.19 1.61
N SER A 504 3.79 18.71 1.81
CA SER A 504 4.17 17.74 2.84
C SER A 504 5.35 18.24 3.67
N PHE A 505 5.43 17.68 4.85
CA PHE A 505 6.48 17.93 5.82
C PHE A 505 6.80 16.61 6.55
N GLU A 506 8.08 16.35 6.78
CA GLU A 506 8.55 15.21 7.56
C GLU A 506 9.82 15.62 8.33
N ALA A 507 9.75 15.60 9.66
CA ALA A 507 10.90 15.84 10.51
C ALA A 507 11.87 14.66 10.41
N LEU A 508 13.14 14.94 10.23
CA LEU A 508 14.21 13.94 10.13
C LEU A 508 15.06 14.01 11.40
N ALA A 509 15.10 12.91 12.14
CA ALA A 509 15.96 12.80 13.30
C ALA A 509 17.42 12.49 12.89
N GLY A 510 18.38 12.98 13.67
CA GLY A 510 19.79 12.68 13.51
C GLY A 510 20.61 13.83 12.93
N THR A 511 21.88 13.54 12.75
CA THR A 511 22.89 14.47 12.21
C THR A 511 23.62 13.79 11.05
N ASP A 512 24.25 14.59 10.22
CA ASP A 512 25.23 14.09 9.27
C ASP A 512 26.51 13.61 10.01
N PHE A 513 27.43 13.05 9.25
CA PHE A 513 28.72 12.57 9.78
C PHE A 513 29.51 13.67 10.50
N TYR A 514 29.27 14.93 10.15
CA TYR A 514 29.96 16.11 10.73
C TYR A 514 29.18 16.73 11.91
N GLY A 515 28.09 16.11 12.36
CA GLY A 515 27.29 16.55 13.50
C GLY A 515 26.27 17.65 13.19
N GLN A 516 26.01 17.96 11.91
CA GLN A 516 24.95 18.91 11.53
C GLN A 516 23.58 18.26 11.56
N THR A 517 22.64 18.86 12.28
CA THR A 517 21.24 18.37 12.38
C THR A 517 20.55 18.43 11.02
N PHE A 518 19.83 17.40 10.68
CA PHE A 518 19.04 17.37 9.45
C PHE A 518 17.87 18.36 9.52
N LYS A 519 17.63 19.05 8.40
CA LYS A 519 16.45 19.89 8.19
C LYS A 519 15.26 19.00 7.83
N PRO A 520 14.03 19.42 8.15
CA PRO A 520 12.83 18.69 7.72
C PRO A 520 12.79 18.51 6.21
N LYS A 521 12.44 17.33 5.78
CA LYS A 521 12.12 17.06 4.38
C LYS A 521 10.82 17.76 4.03
N ARG A 522 10.76 18.43 2.89
CA ARG A 522 9.58 19.17 2.43
C ARG A 522 9.22 18.76 1.01
N GLY A 523 7.93 18.62 0.77
CA GLY A 523 7.37 18.37 -0.55
C GLY A 523 6.33 19.39 -0.95
N GLU A 524 6.32 19.76 -2.22
CA GLU A 524 5.27 20.59 -2.82
C GLU A 524 4.88 20.03 -4.19
N GLN A 525 3.58 20.01 -4.47
CA GLN A 525 3.06 19.44 -5.70
C GLN A 525 2.00 20.33 -6.32
N TYR A 526 2.08 20.46 -7.64
CA TYR A 526 1.00 20.90 -8.51
C TYR A 526 0.47 19.71 -9.28
N GLU A 527 -0.86 19.58 -9.32
CA GLU A 527 -1.54 18.49 -10.02
C GLU A 527 -2.72 19.04 -10.81
N ALA A 528 -2.87 18.57 -12.03
CA ALA A 528 -4.04 18.82 -12.87
C ALA A 528 -4.59 17.49 -13.36
N GLY A 529 -5.90 17.32 -13.34
CA GLY A 529 -6.49 16.06 -13.77
C GLY A 529 -7.95 16.16 -14.14
N VAL A 530 -8.47 15.04 -14.60
CA VAL A 530 -9.89 14.85 -14.92
C VAL A 530 -10.33 13.52 -14.34
N LYS A 531 -11.43 13.53 -13.63
CA LYS A 531 -12.13 12.31 -13.19
C LYS A 531 -13.44 12.16 -13.96
N TRP A 532 -13.81 10.91 -14.20
CA TRP A 532 -15.08 10.59 -14.86
C TRP A 532 -15.76 9.44 -14.14
N SER A 533 -16.99 9.70 -13.70
CA SER A 533 -17.81 8.71 -12.99
C SER A 533 -19.30 9.04 -13.23
N PRO A 534 -19.90 8.51 -14.31
CA PRO A 534 -21.29 8.83 -14.64
C PRO A 534 -22.25 8.33 -13.55
N ILE A 535 -23.30 9.12 -13.32
CA ILE A 535 -24.32 8.83 -12.31
C ILE A 535 -24.97 7.48 -12.59
N GLY A 536 -25.13 6.66 -11.55
CA GLY A 536 -25.76 5.34 -11.63
C GLY A 536 -24.95 4.27 -12.38
N LYS A 537 -23.75 4.59 -12.88
CA LYS A 537 -22.87 3.61 -13.53
C LYS A 537 -21.69 3.26 -12.64
N PRO A 538 -21.30 1.98 -12.56
CA PRO A 538 -20.13 1.54 -11.80
C PRO A 538 -18.84 1.74 -12.62
N TYR A 539 -18.52 2.99 -12.94
CA TYR A 539 -17.31 3.39 -13.64
C TYR A 539 -16.61 4.48 -12.85
N MET A 540 -15.30 4.43 -12.78
CA MET A 540 -14.42 5.45 -12.25
C MET A 540 -13.15 5.50 -13.08
N LEU A 541 -12.92 6.60 -13.79
CA LEU A 541 -11.70 6.86 -14.54
C LEU A 541 -11.04 8.12 -13.97
N SER A 542 -9.74 8.11 -13.84
CA SER A 542 -8.93 9.25 -13.40
C SER A 542 -7.72 9.41 -14.31
N ILE A 543 -7.49 10.61 -14.78
CA ILE A 543 -6.30 11.03 -15.53
C ILE A 543 -5.69 12.18 -14.76
N ALA A 544 -4.39 12.15 -14.51
CA ALA A 544 -3.68 13.21 -13.82
C ALA A 544 -2.30 13.44 -14.40
N THR A 545 -1.87 14.70 -14.38
CA THR A 545 -0.47 15.09 -14.57
C THR A 545 -0.02 15.87 -13.34
N PHE A 546 1.23 15.68 -12.94
CA PHE A 546 1.74 16.31 -11.73
C PHE A 546 3.20 16.71 -11.87
N GLN A 547 3.59 17.67 -11.05
CA GLN A 547 4.97 18.01 -10.75
C GLN A 547 5.14 18.08 -9.25
N LEU A 548 5.94 17.19 -8.71
CA LEU A 548 6.34 17.10 -7.31
C LEU A 548 7.78 17.55 -7.16
N LYS A 549 8.06 18.43 -6.21
CA LYS A 549 9.40 18.81 -5.78
C LYS A 549 9.61 18.36 -4.34
N GLU A 550 10.69 17.66 -4.09
CA GLU A 550 11.13 17.23 -2.77
C GLU A 550 12.45 17.93 -2.43
N LYS A 551 12.53 18.57 -1.27
CA LYS A 551 13.72 19.25 -0.75
C LYS A 551 14.20 18.59 0.52
N ASN A 552 15.51 18.75 0.78
CA ASN A 552 16.15 18.20 1.98
C ASN A 552 16.09 16.66 2.05
N ARG A 553 16.12 15.99 0.93
CA ARG A 553 16.24 14.53 0.85
C ARG A 553 17.62 14.09 1.35
N LEU A 554 17.64 13.01 2.14
CA LEU A 554 18.88 12.33 2.49
C LEU A 554 19.36 11.49 1.31
N SER A 555 20.64 11.55 1.02
CA SER A 555 21.32 10.70 0.06
C SER A 555 22.67 10.26 0.63
N THR A 556 23.14 9.09 0.24
CA THR A 556 24.46 8.60 0.64
C THR A 556 25.54 9.52 0.08
N ASP A 557 26.53 9.85 0.89
CA ASP A 557 27.71 10.59 0.45
C ASP A 557 28.56 9.70 -0.45
N PRO A 558 28.78 10.07 -1.73
CA PRO A 558 29.60 9.27 -2.65
C PRO A 558 31.04 9.07 -2.18
N ASN A 559 31.55 9.96 -1.34
CA ASN A 559 32.93 9.90 -0.82
C ASN A 559 33.02 9.16 0.53
N ASN A 560 31.91 9.01 1.22
CA ASN A 560 31.82 8.31 2.49
C ASN A 560 30.48 7.60 2.62
N PRO A 561 30.36 6.33 2.22
CA PRO A 561 29.07 5.58 2.26
C PRO A 561 28.42 5.45 3.64
N GLN A 562 29.14 5.75 4.71
CA GLN A 562 28.59 5.79 6.07
C GLN A 562 27.96 7.16 6.42
N ASN A 563 28.20 8.17 5.59
CA ASN A 563 27.63 9.49 5.76
C ASN A 563 26.38 9.68 4.90
N GLN A 564 25.39 10.36 5.48
CA GLN A 564 24.23 10.84 4.74
C GLN A 564 24.29 12.35 4.59
N LEU A 565 24.19 12.82 3.36
CA LEU A 565 24.16 14.22 2.99
C LEU A 565 22.72 14.66 2.76
N GLN A 566 22.38 15.85 3.23
CA GLN A 566 21.09 16.48 2.94
C GLN A 566 21.24 17.52 1.81
N LEU A 567 21.68 17.06 0.64
CA LEU A 567 21.99 17.92 -0.51
C LEU A 567 20.91 17.92 -1.59
N GLY A 568 19.87 17.07 -1.46
CA GLY A 568 19.02 16.72 -2.59
C GLY A 568 17.78 17.59 -2.74
N GLU A 569 17.62 18.15 -3.94
CA GLU A 569 16.30 18.44 -4.47
C GLU A 569 15.99 17.42 -5.56
N VAL A 570 14.82 16.78 -5.45
CA VAL A 570 14.30 15.85 -6.44
C VAL A 570 13.08 16.48 -7.10
N THR A 571 13.01 16.43 -8.40
CA THR A 571 11.82 16.79 -9.15
C THR A 571 11.25 15.55 -9.83
N VAL A 572 9.98 15.27 -9.55
CA VAL A 572 9.23 14.21 -10.20
C VAL A 572 8.12 14.83 -11.05
N LYS A 573 8.12 14.51 -12.33
CA LYS A 573 7.05 14.85 -13.26
C LYS A 573 6.43 13.60 -13.78
N GLY A 574 5.10 13.53 -13.82
CA GLY A 574 4.44 12.32 -14.22
C GLY A 574 3.06 12.53 -14.83
N PHE A 575 2.60 11.45 -15.43
CA PHE A 575 1.26 11.27 -15.95
C PHE A 575 0.72 9.94 -15.46
N GLU A 576 -0.51 9.93 -14.98
CA GLU A 576 -1.19 8.76 -14.45
C GLU A 576 -2.56 8.63 -15.11
N LEU A 577 -2.88 7.41 -15.51
CA LEU A 577 -4.20 6.98 -15.95
C LEU A 577 -4.61 5.80 -15.08
N GLU A 578 -5.79 5.83 -14.51
CA GLU A 578 -6.35 4.72 -13.74
C GLU A 578 -7.86 4.62 -13.99
N GLY A 579 -8.34 3.41 -14.17
CA GLY A 579 -9.75 3.17 -14.41
C GLY A 579 -10.23 1.87 -13.81
N ASN A 580 -11.40 1.93 -13.15
CA ASN A 580 -12.13 0.78 -12.64
C ASN A 580 -13.54 0.82 -13.25
N ALA A 581 -13.98 -0.29 -13.77
CA ALA A 581 -15.30 -0.37 -14.43
C ALA A 581 -15.93 -1.75 -14.21
N ARG A 582 -17.26 -1.76 -14.08
CA ARG A 582 -18.07 -2.97 -14.16
C ARG A 582 -19.12 -2.79 -15.25
N TYR A 583 -19.02 -3.60 -16.27
CA TYR A 583 -19.99 -3.63 -17.37
C TYR A 583 -20.63 -5.01 -17.46
N GLN A 584 -21.89 -5.10 -17.09
CA GLN A 584 -22.60 -6.39 -16.96
C GLN A 584 -21.81 -7.36 -16.04
N ASN A 585 -21.31 -8.45 -16.62
CA ASN A 585 -20.56 -9.51 -15.93
C ASN A 585 -19.03 -9.31 -15.98
N LEU A 586 -18.56 -8.24 -16.60
CA LEU A 586 -17.14 -7.93 -16.74
C LEU A 586 -16.74 -6.86 -15.75
N GLU A 587 -15.77 -7.16 -14.91
CA GLU A 587 -15.07 -6.20 -14.05
C GLU A 587 -13.66 -5.98 -14.59
N VAL A 588 -13.28 -4.71 -14.76
CA VAL A 588 -11.97 -4.33 -15.30
C VAL A 588 -11.36 -3.25 -14.43
N LEU A 589 -10.10 -3.38 -14.16
CA LEU A 589 -9.27 -2.29 -13.65
C LEU A 589 -8.00 -2.21 -14.48
N GLY A 590 -7.50 -1.00 -14.66
CA GLY A 590 -6.28 -0.76 -15.42
C GLY A 590 -5.59 0.51 -14.99
N SER A 591 -4.28 0.50 -15.08
CA SER A 591 -3.45 1.66 -14.79
C SER A 591 -2.31 1.81 -15.79
N TYR A 592 -1.92 3.06 -16.00
CA TYR A 592 -0.69 3.42 -16.69
C TYR A 592 -0.05 4.59 -15.97
N THR A 593 1.26 4.53 -15.81
CA THR A 593 2.04 5.59 -15.17
C THR A 593 3.28 5.89 -16.02
N TYR A 594 3.50 7.17 -16.25
CA TYR A 594 4.79 7.71 -16.69
C TYR A 594 5.39 8.52 -15.54
N THR A 595 6.61 8.17 -15.12
CA THR A 595 7.33 8.84 -14.02
C THR A 595 8.72 9.24 -14.46
N ASN A 596 9.00 10.54 -14.50
CA ASN A 596 10.31 11.09 -14.69
C ASN A 596 10.80 11.71 -13.37
N ALA A 597 11.47 10.89 -12.55
CA ALA A 597 11.97 11.26 -11.23
C ALA A 597 13.49 11.49 -11.33
N ARG A 598 13.95 12.73 -11.07
CA ARG A 598 15.34 13.09 -11.24
C ARG A 598 15.89 13.90 -10.07
N ASP A 599 17.12 13.63 -9.73
CA ASP A 599 17.91 14.53 -8.92
C ASP A 599 18.15 15.83 -9.67
N THR A 600 17.85 16.97 -9.06
CA THR A 600 18.03 18.30 -9.65
C THR A 600 19.20 19.06 -9.06
N THR A 601 19.76 18.55 -7.95
CA THR A 601 20.93 19.11 -7.26
C THR A 601 21.87 17.98 -6.83
N GLY A 602 23.05 18.32 -6.34
CA GLY A 602 24.02 17.36 -5.81
C GLY A 602 24.87 16.63 -6.87
N PRO A 603 25.68 15.64 -6.44
CA PRO A 603 26.69 14.98 -7.28
C PRO A 603 26.09 14.13 -8.41
N VAL A 604 24.86 13.65 -8.26
CA VAL A 604 24.16 12.82 -9.26
C VAL A 604 23.07 13.60 -10.03
N LYS A 605 23.22 14.92 -10.11
CA LYS A 605 22.27 15.81 -10.80
C LYS A 605 21.96 15.33 -12.22
N GLY A 606 20.67 15.27 -12.53
CA GLY A 606 20.14 14.88 -13.85
C GLY A 606 19.91 13.39 -14.01
N THR A 607 20.35 12.54 -13.06
CA THR A 607 20.10 11.10 -13.13
C THR A 607 18.69 10.75 -12.71
N GLN A 608 18.18 9.63 -13.24
CA GLN A 608 16.90 9.04 -12.81
C GLN A 608 17.10 8.45 -11.42
N LEU A 609 16.09 8.60 -10.55
CA LEU A 609 16.08 7.92 -9.26
C LEU A 609 16.10 6.40 -9.43
N GLU A 610 16.75 5.73 -8.48
CA GLU A 610 16.88 4.28 -8.48
C GLU A 610 15.53 3.57 -8.30
N SER A 611 15.42 2.37 -8.82
CA SER A 611 14.27 1.45 -8.69
C SER A 611 12.92 2.03 -9.17
N ILE A 612 12.93 3.16 -9.89
CA ILE A 612 11.73 3.80 -10.40
C ILE A 612 11.65 3.62 -11.92
N PRO A 613 10.76 2.76 -12.44
CA PRO A 613 10.53 2.62 -13.87
C PRO A 613 9.89 3.88 -14.46
N LYS A 614 10.36 4.31 -15.63
CA LYS A 614 9.73 5.43 -16.35
C LYS A 614 8.32 5.14 -16.80
N HIS A 615 8.04 3.91 -17.15
CA HIS A 615 6.74 3.45 -17.63
C HIS A 615 6.33 2.21 -16.83
N SER A 616 5.14 2.21 -16.30
CA SER A 616 4.48 1.03 -15.76
C SER A 616 3.04 0.97 -16.22
N ALA A 617 2.53 -0.22 -16.42
CA ALA A 617 1.15 -0.44 -16.83
C ALA A 617 0.62 -1.72 -16.21
N SER A 618 -0.65 -1.73 -15.89
CA SER A 618 -1.36 -2.93 -15.45
C SER A 618 -2.77 -2.97 -16.00
N LEU A 619 -3.25 -4.17 -16.22
CA LEU A 619 -4.64 -4.43 -16.60
C LEU A 619 -5.07 -5.74 -15.92
N TRP A 620 -6.20 -5.71 -15.24
CA TRP A 620 -6.88 -6.88 -14.70
C TRP A 620 -8.31 -6.90 -15.20
N ALA A 621 -8.77 -8.05 -15.64
CA ALA A 621 -10.14 -8.26 -16.06
C ALA A 621 -10.67 -9.55 -15.45
N LYS A 622 -11.92 -9.53 -14.94
CA LYS A 622 -12.65 -10.69 -14.45
C LYS A 622 -14.00 -10.76 -15.15
N TYR A 623 -14.30 -11.89 -15.72
CA TYR A 623 -15.58 -12.16 -16.41
C TYR A 623 -16.33 -13.29 -15.71
N SER A 624 -17.59 -13.02 -15.33
CA SER A 624 -18.48 -13.98 -14.69
C SER A 624 -19.48 -14.52 -15.72
N PHE A 625 -19.74 -15.83 -15.71
CA PHE A 625 -20.57 -16.49 -16.72
C PHE A 625 -21.31 -17.70 -16.14
N ALA A 626 -22.27 -18.19 -16.91
CA ALA A 626 -22.89 -19.48 -16.70
C ALA A 626 -22.34 -20.50 -17.73
N LEU A 627 -22.15 -21.74 -17.30
CA LEU A 627 -21.75 -22.87 -18.14
C LEU A 627 -22.84 -23.94 -18.06
N ALA A 628 -23.46 -24.29 -19.17
CA ALA A 628 -24.55 -25.27 -19.23
C ALA A 628 -25.63 -25.00 -18.16
N ASP A 629 -26.15 -23.76 -18.09
CA ASP A 629 -27.14 -23.24 -17.14
C ASP A 629 -26.73 -23.20 -15.65
N ILE A 630 -25.50 -23.59 -15.33
CA ILE A 630 -24.92 -23.44 -14.00
C ILE A 630 -24.24 -22.07 -13.92
N SER A 631 -24.78 -21.17 -13.09
CA SER A 631 -24.19 -19.84 -12.85
C SER A 631 -23.08 -19.91 -11.80
N GLY A 632 -22.32 -18.82 -11.68
CA GLY A 632 -21.33 -18.65 -10.60
C GLY A 632 -19.87 -18.88 -11.01
N PHE A 633 -19.60 -19.24 -12.26
CA PHE A 633 -18.23 -19.29 -12.78
C PHE A 633 -17.66 -17.90 -13.03
N SER A 634 -16.39 -17.72 -12.75
CA SER A 634 -15.64 -16.53 -13.18
C SER A 634 -14.23 -16.93 -13.59
N VAL A 635 -13.70 -16.22 -14.57
CA VAL A 635 -12.30 -16.27 -14.96
C VAL A 635 -11.72 -14.87 -14.95
N GLY A 636 -10.49 -14.73 -14.49
CA GLY A 636 -9.78 -13.45 -14.46
C GLY A 636 -8.36 -13.60 -14.97
N SER A 637 -7.83 -12.52 -15.53
CA SER A 637 -6.44 -12.43 -15.92
C SER A 637 -5.92 -11.02 -15.70
N GLY A 638 -4.67 -10.93 -15.26
CA GLY A 638 -3.95 -9.69 -15.07
C GLY A 638 -2.63 -9.66 -15.82
N VAL A 639 -2.29 -8.51 -16.38
CA VAL A 639 -0.97 -8.25 -16.98
C VAL A 639 -0.37 -7.05 -16.29
N ARG A 640 0.88 -7.18 -15.86
CA ARG A 640 1.67 -6.11 -15.23
C ARG A 640 2.96 -5.90 -15.99
N TYR A 641 3.17 -4.70 -16.51
CA TYR A 641 4.39 -4.27 -17.16
C TYR A 641 5.14 -3.31 -16.27
N LEU A 642 6.37 -3.65 -15.94
CA LEU A 642 7.33 -2.80 -15.25
C LEU A 642 8.41 -2.42 -16.27
N GLY A 643 8.52 -1.16 -16.59
CA GLY A 643 9.51 -0.65 -17.52
C GLY A 643 10.94 -0.75 -16.96
N ARG A 644 11.90 -0.47 -17.82
CA ARG A 644 13.33 -0.40 -17.45
C ARG A 644 13.50 0.59 -16.29
N ASN A 645 14.27 0.20 -15.29
CA ASN A 645 14.71 1.05 -14.18
C ASN A 645 16.23 0.99 -14.01
N TRP A 646 16.77 1.69 -13.02
CA TRP A 646 18.19 1.91 -12.84
C TRP A 646 18.57 1.81 -11.37
N GLY A 647 19.78 1.36 -11.08
CA GLY A 647 20.43 1.55 -9.80
C GLY A 647 20.82 3.01 -9.56
N GLU A 648 21.18 3.34 -8.34
CA GLU A 648 21.61 4.68 -7.94
C GLU A 648 22.73 5.19 -8.88
N GLY A 649 22.66 6.48 -9.23
CA GLY A 649 23.60 7.08 -10.19
C GLY A 649 23.47 6.57 -11.61
N ALA A 650 22.47 5.74 -11.93
CA ALA A 650 22.28 5.10 -13.24
C ALA A 650 23.46 4.21 -13.72
N VAL A 651 24.20 3.64 -12.77
CA VAL A 651 25.40 2.82 -13.05
C VAL A 651 25.05 1.42 -13.55
N ILE A 652 23.85 0.92 -13.25
CA ILE A 652 23.38 -0.38 -13.73
C ILE A 652 21.91 -0.29 -14.11
N ASP A 653 21.54 -0.94 -15.20
CA ASP A 653 20.14 -1.00 -15.64
C ASP A 653 19.47 -2.33 -15.27
N VAL A 654 18.18 -2.26 -15.01
CA VAL A 654 17.30 -3.39 -14.83
C VAL A 654 16.32 -3.47 -16.00
N PRO A 655 16.30 -4.56 -16.76
CA PRO A 655 15.41 -4.71 -17.91
C PRO A 655 13.94 -4.64 -17.58
N ALA A 656 13.13 -4.18 -18.52
CA ALA A 656 11.69 -4.23 -18.39
C ALA A 656 11.19 -5.68 -18.26
N THR A 657 10.15 -5.85 -17.46
CA THR A 657 9.49 -7.15 -17.31
C THR A 657 7.97 -7.04 -17.46
N THR A 658 7.37 -8.13 -17.99
CA THR A 658 5.91 -8.31 -18.03
C THR A 658 5.58 -9.59 -17.30
N LEU A 659 4.62 -9.52 -16.38
CA LEU A 659 4.12 -10.61 -15.58
C LEU A 659 2.64 -10.81 -15.86
N VAL A 660 2.18 -12.05 -15.80
CA VAL A 660 0.77 -12.41 -16.02
C VAL A 660 0.26 -13.13 -14.78
N ASP A 661 -0.92 -12.70 -14.32
CA ASP A 661 -1.63 -13.31 -13.20
C ASP A 661 -2.97 -13.90 -13.72
N ALA A 662 -3.53 -14.89 -13.05
CA ALA A 662 -4.78 -15.54 -13.46
C ALA A 662 -5.64 -15.93 -12.25
N LEU A 663 -6.94 -15.99 -12.48
CA LEU A 663 -7.98 -16.43 -11.55
C LEU A 663 -8.95 -17.36 -12.29
N ALA A 664 -9.32 -18.46 -11.64
CA ALA A 664 -10.53 -19.22 -11.96
C ALA A 664 -11.33 -19.40 -10.68
N SER A 665 -12.62 -19.11 -10.68
CA SER A 665 -13.46 -19.26 -9.50
C SER A 665 -14.86 -19.77 -9.83
N TYR A 666 -15.46 -20.42 -8.83
CA TYR A 666 -16.81 -20.90 -8.86
C TYR A 666 -17.51 -20.61 -7.53
N THR A 667 -18.65 -19.96 -7.59
CA THR A 667 -19.46 -19.65 -6.40
C THR A 667 -20.85 -20.23 -6.58
N GLN A 668 -21.25 -21.09 -5.65
CA GLN A 668 -22.58 -21.68 -5.60
C GLN A 668 -23.13 -21.58 -4.18
N ASP A 669 -24.28 -20.93 -4.06
CA ASP A 669 -24.96 -20.68 -2.77
C ASP A 669 -24.01 -20.06 -1.75
N LYS A 670 -23.63 -20.82 -0.74
CA LYS A 670 -22.76 -20.42 0.37
C LYS A 670 -21.28 -20.75 0.15
N TRP A 671 -20.97 -21.53 -0.88
CA TRP A 671 -19.61 -22.00 -1.17
C TRP A 671 -18.95 -21.19 -2.27
N SER A 672 -17.70 -20.85 -2.10
CA SER A 672 -16.85 -20.28 -3.14
C SER A 672 -15.53 -21.03 -3.21
N PHE A 673 -15.14 -21.34 -4.43
CA PHE A 673 -13.87 -22.00 -4.76
C PHE A 673 -13.10 -21.07 -5.67
N SER A 674 -11.79 -20.94 -5.47
CA SER A 674 -10.93 -20.20 -6.39
C SER A 674 -9.56 -20.82 -6.54
N LEU A 675 -8.96 -20.63 -7.71
CA LEU A 675 -7.57 -20.92 -8.01
C LEU A 675 -6.92 -19.66 -8.56
N ASN A 676 -5.93 -19.15 -7.84
CA ASN A 676 -5.15 -17.98 -8.21
C ASN A 676 -3.75 -18.38 -8.62
N ALA A 677 -3.27 -17.78 -9.71
CA ALA A 677 -1.87 -17.89 -10.14
C ALA A 677 -1.28 -16.48 -10.28
N LYS A 678 -0.21 -16.20 -9.56
CA LYS A 678 0.61 -14.99 -9.74
C LYS A 678 1.88 -15.35 -10.46
N ASN A 679 2.36 -14.50 -11.40
CA ASN A 679 3.45 -14.81 -12.31
C ASN A 679 3.25 -16.20 -12.97
N LEU A 680 2.12 -16.36 -13.65
CA LEU A 680 1.61 -17.62 -14.21
C LEU A 680 2.68 -18.40 -14.99
N PHE A 681 3.53 -17.72 -15.75
CA PHE A 681 4.56 -18.30 -16.58
C PHE A 681 5.89 -18.56 -15.86
N ASP A 682 5.93 -18.36 -14.52
CA ASP A 682 7.11 -18.54 -13.69
C ASP A 682 8.34 -17.80 -14.19
N LYS A 683 8.15 -16.58 -14.66
CA LYS A 683 9.23 -15.75 -15.19
C LYS A 683 10.21 -15.39 -14.09
N GLU A 684 11.48 -15.69 -14.31
CA GLU A 684 12.58 -15.17 -13.49
C GLU A 684 12.95 -13.76 -13.96
N TYR A 685 13.09 -12.85 -13.01
CA TYR A 685 13.45 -11.47 -13.30
C TYR A 685 14.20 -10.82 -12.14
N VAL A 686 15.00 -9.83 -12.47
CA VAL A 686 15.62 -8.95 -11.48
C VAL A 686 14.61 -7.83 -11.17
N ALA A 687 14.25 -7.68 -9.90
CA ALA A 687 13.34 -6.62 -9.45
C ALA A 687 14.05 -5.27 -9.45
N THR A 688 15.23 -5.21 -8.82
CA THR A 688 16.11 -4.04 -8.83
C THR A 688 17.58 -4.44 -8.66
N CYS A 689 18.47 -3.53 -9.04
CA CYS A 689 19.88 -3.56 -8.66
C CYS A 689 20.23 -2.19 -8.08
N LEU A 690 20.98 -2.18 -6.98
CA LEU A 690 21.43 -0.96 -6.34
C LEU A 690 22.80 -0.54 -6.84
N GLY A 691 23.09 0.75 -6.80
CA GLY A 691 24.36 1.34 -7.26
C GLY A 691 25.59 0.80 -6.54
N ARG A 692 25.39 0.28 -5.34
CA ARG A 692 26.44 -0.32 -4.49
C ARG A 692 26.94 -1.70 -4.93
N GLY A 693 26.30 -2.38 -5.92
CA GLY A 693 26.82 -3.63 -6.49
C GLY A 693 25.93 -4.86 -6.36
N ASP A 694 24.79 -4.77 -5.68
CA ASP A 694 23.87 -5.89 -5.45
C ASP A 694 22.60 -5.80 -6.28
N CYS A 695 21.99 -6.95 -6.52
CA CYS A 695 20.67 -7.11 -7.16
C CYS A 695 19.72 -7.93 -6.30
N TRP A 696 18.45 -7.70 -6.53
CA TRP A 696 17.34 -8.35 -5.86
C TRP A 696 16.43 -9.02 -6.88
N LEU A 697 16.06 -10.27 -6.60
CA LEU A 697 15.30 -11.08 -7.54
C LEU A 697 13.80 -10.97 -7.29
N GLY A 698 13.03 -10.98 -8.36
CA GLY A 698 11.59 -10.87 -8.31
C GLY A 698 10.87 -12.15 -7.87
N THR A 699 9.58 -12.01 -7.59
CA THR A 699 8.72 -13.11 -7.12
C THR A 699 8.46 -14.12 -8.22
N ARG A 700 8.71 -15.40 -7.95
CA ARG A 700 8.39 -16.56 -8.78
C ARG A 700 6.88 -16.86 -8.76
N ARG A 701 6.46 -17.88 -9.49
CA ARG A 701 5.06 -18.29 -9.55
C ARG A 701 4.52 -18.72 -8.18
N SER A 702 3.36 -18.15 -7.82
CA SER A 702 2.54 -18.60 -6.70
C SER A 702 1.22 -19.14 -7.22
N LEU A 703 0.85 -20.36 -6.79
CA LEU A 703 -0.42 -21.02 -7.08
C LEU A 703 -1.14 -21.25 -5.75
N VAL A 704 -2.35 -20.71 -5.58
CA VAL A 704 -3.14 -20.83 -4.36
C VAL A 704 -4.57 -21.21 -4.70
N GLY A 705 -5.02 -22.34 -4.17
CA GLY A 705 -6.42 -22.74 -4.15
C GLY A 705 -7.09 -22.27 -2.86
N SER A 706 -8.32 -21.77 -2.95
CA SER A 706 -9.11 -21.32 -1.80
C SER A 706 -10.50 -21.91 -1.83
N VAL A 707 -11.01 -22.26 -0.65
CA VAL A 707 -12.41 -22.63 -0.42
C VAL A 707 -12.96 -21.77 0.69
N SER A 708 -14.09 -21.11 0.47
CA SER A 708 -14.76 -20.36 1.53
C SER A 708 -16.25 -20.74 1.63
N TYR A 709 -16.76 -20.72 2.87
CA TYR A 709 -18.15 -20.94 3.19
C TYR A 709 -18.71 -19.72 3.90
N ARG A 710 -19.85 -19.19 3.41
CA ARG A 710 -20.53 -18.02 3.95
C ARG A 710 -21.97 -18.33 4.32
N TRP A 711 -22.43 -17.86 5.50
CA TRP A 711 -23.82 -18.06 5.96
C TRP A 711 -24.34 -16.89 6.77
#